data_9cae3c6848452305498986e3afa59271
#
_entry.id   9cae3c6848452305498986e3afa59271
#
_cell.length_a   1.000
_cell.length_b   1.000
_cell.length_c   1.000
_cell.angle_alpha   90.00
_cell.angle_beta   90.00
_cell.angle_gamma   90.00
#
_symmetry.space_group_name_H-M   'P 1'
#
loop_
_entity.id
_entity.type
_entity.pdbx_description
1 polymer ?
#
loop_
_entity_poly.entity_id
_entity_poly.type
_entity_poly.pdbx_seq_one_letter_code
_entity_poly.pdbx_strand_id
1 'polypeptide(L)'
;MFTYYNNVREVLEMNVYTTEKIRNVVLLGHSGCGKTSLVEAMAYLAGQTTRMGTVADGSTISDFDKEEIKRKCSISTTLVPVVWGKNKINVLDTPGMFDFVGEAQEAASAADAAVIVVSGKAGVQVGTQKAWELCEKYNLPRMIFVTEMDQDDVSYREVVEQLTELYGKRIAPLHMPLRENGKFVGYINIVKNKGRRYIEKDKKEECPIPDYSVEYLEKYRETLMESVAETSEEFMDRYFGGEEFSVAEISAALAMNVGDGTIVPVCMGSPVNLQGVSNLLDDICGYFPDPSTRPCAGINLNTNEIFEANYDFAKPKSATIFKTIVDPFLGKYSMIKVCSGVIKSDDVLYNVDQESEEKLSKLYVLEGSKPIEVPELHAGDIGAIAKLGDARTGDSLATKNNQVRYGKPDVSTPYTAKRYKPKNKADVDKISQAFAKMMQEDLTMKAVNDSANHQTLLYGMGDQHIDIIVSKLLERYKVEVELSRPKVAFRETIRKNSDVEAKYKKQSGGHGQYGHVKMRFSASGDLEKPYVFEQEVVGGAVPKNYFPAVEKGIQEAVQKGPLAAYPVVGVKAVLYDGSYHPVDSSEMAFKTAAIQAFKKGFMEASPVLLEPIVSMKITVDDRYTGDIMGDLNKRRGRVLGMNPDHKGHTIIEADVPELEIYGYGTTLRSMTGGSGDFSYEFARYEQAPSDIQAKEIEARASKVEKAEE
;
A
#
# COMPACT_ATOMS: atom_id res chain seq x y z
N MET A 1 27.32 -15.99 -31.04
CA MET A 1 26.59 -15.90 -29.79
C MET A 1 27.37 -15.12 -28.71
N PHE A 2 28.59 -15.49 -28.36
CA PHE A 2 29.46 -14.77 -27.40
C PHE A 2 29.73 -13.31 -27.80
N THR A 3 29.90 -13.01 -29.08
CA THR A 3 30.18 -11.64 -29.58
C THR A 3 28.95 -10.72 -29.46
N TYR A 4 27.73 -11.29 -29.56
CA TYR A 4 26.48 -10.55 -29.39
C TYR A 4 26.22 -10.17 -27.90
N TYR A 5 26.61 -11.07 -26.99
CA TYR A 5 26.50 -10.84 -25.53
C TYR A 5 27.41 -9.73 -25.02
N ASN A 6 28.67 -9.69 -25.51
CA ASN A 6 29.57 -8.61 -25.14
C ASN A 6 29.08 -7.26 -25.67
N ASN A 7 28.50 -7.23 -26.89
CA ASN A 7 27.92 -6.02 -27.45
C ASN A 7 26.70 -5.48 -26.66
N VAL A 8 25.83 -6.35 -26.12
CA VAL A 8 24.67 -5.89 -25.32
C VAL A 8 25.12 -5.35 -23.96
N ARG A 9 26.13 -5.97 -23.34
CA ARG A 9 26.71 -5.50 -22.09
C ARG A 9 27.45 -4.17 -22.28
N GLU A 10 28.22 -4.02 -23.36
CA GLU A 10 28.85 -2.74 -23.75
C GLU A 10 27.80 -1.67 -24.09
N VAL A 11 26.64 -2.05 -24.65
CA VAL A 11 25.53 -1.14 -24.96
C VAL A 11 24.86 -0.60 -23.71
N LEU A 12 24.65 -1.41 -22.66
CA LEU A 12 24.12 -0.93 -21.37
C LEU A 12 25.17 -0.12 -20.58
N GLU A 13 26.45 -0.49 -20.68
CA GLU A 13 27.54 0.21 -19.99
C GLU A 13 27.94 1.56 -20.63
N MET A 14 27.64 1.78 -21.92
CA MET A 14 28.11 2.96 -22.66
C MET A 14 27.03 3.86 -23.27
N ASN A 15 25.75 3.46 -23.31
CA ASN A 15 24.71 4.23 -23.96
C ASN A 15 23.86 5.03 -22.98
N VAL A 16 23.96 6.34 -23.11
CA VAL A 16 22.98 7.29 -22.56
C VAL A 16 21.77 7.30 -23.50
N TYR A 17 20.60 7.03 -22.96
CA TYR A 17 19.34 7.06 -23.71
C TYR A 17 18.69 8.43 -23.55
N THR A 18 18.39 9.09 -24.68
CA THR A 18 17.58 10.30 -24.68
C THR A 18 16.13 9.99 -24.39
N THR A 19 15.37 10.94 -23.85
CA THR A 19 13.98 10.79 -23.41
C THR A 19 13.09 10.07 -24.41
N GLU A 20 13.21 10.39 -25.71
CA GLU A 20 12.43 9.80 -26.79
C GLU A 20 12.62 8.28 -26.98
N LYS A 21 13.79 7.77 -26.53
CA LYS A 21 14.14 6.35 -26.63
C LYS A 21 13.85 5.55 -25.36
N ILE A 22 13.25 6.16 -24.38
CA ILE A 22 12.92 5.54 -23.10
C ILE A 22 11.44 5.14 -23.09
N ARG A 23 11.14 4.00 -22.50
CA ARG A 23 9.77 3.55 -22.16
C ARG A 23 9.78 3.06 -20.72
N ASN A 24 9.03 3.69 -19.83
CA ASN A 24 8.89 3.26 -18.44
C ASN A 24 7.57 2.51 -18.30
N VAL A 25 7.65 1.20 -18.21
CA VAL A 25 6.49 0.31 -18.28
C VAL A 25 6.32 -0.47 -16.99
N VAL A 26 5.18 -0.33 -16.33
CA VAL A 26 4.81 -1.15 -15.17
C VAL A 26 4.00 -2.36 -15.61
N LEU A 27 4.34 -3.54 -15.10
CA LEU A 27 3.53 -4.74 -15.27
C LEU A 27 2.56 -4.87 -14.10
N LEU A 28 1.28 -4.84 -14.41
CA LEU A 28 0.18 -4.97 -13.44
C LEU A 28 -0.66 -6.21 -13.72
N GLY A 29 -1.41 -6.69 -12.74
CA GLY A 29 -2.32 -7.83 -12.92
C GLY A 29 -2.38 -8.73 -11.68
N HIS A 30 -3.29 -9.69 -11.71
CA HIS A 30 -3.55 -10.59 -10.58
C HIS A 30 -2.32 -11.46 -10.24
N SER A 31 -2.31 -12.00 -9.00
CA SER A 31 -1.28 -12.96 -8.59
C SER A 31 -1.34 -14.22 -9.47
N GLY A 32 -0.18 -14.70 -9.94
CA GLY A 32 -0.10 -15.90 -10.77
C GLY A 32 -0.44 -15.72 -12.25
N CYS A 33 -0.79 -14.52 -12.74
CA CYS A 33 -1.09 -14.29 -14.17
C CYS A 33 0.14 -14.29 -15.10
N GLY A 34 1.35 -14.51 -14.59
CA GLY A 34 2.57 -14.66 -15.40
C GLY A 34 3.40 -13.40 -15.63
N LYS A 35 3.25 -12.33 -14.82
CA LYS A 35 4.05 -11.09 -14.93
C LYS A 35 5.56 -11.35 -14.90
N THR A 36 6.05 -11.98 -13.83
CA THR A 36 7.46 -12.31 -13.66
C THR A 36 8.01 -13.22 -14.79
N SER A 37 7.21 -14.19 -15.24
CA SER A 37 7.57 -15.03 -16.40
C SER A 37 7.66 -14.22 -17.69
N LEU A 38 6.82 -13.18 -17.83
CA LEU A 38 6.87 -12.28 -18.98
C LEU A 38 8.13 -11.40 -18.94
N VAL A 39 8.49 -10.85 -17.78
CA VAL A 39 9.75 -10.08 -17.62
C VAL A 39 10.97 -10.96 -17.91
N GLU A 40 10.98 -12.17 -17.39
CA GLU A 40 12.08 -13.12 -17.63
C GLU A 40 12.23 -13.43 -19.13
N ALA A 41 11.10 -13.63 -19.84
CA ALA A 41 11.10 -13.86 -21.27
C ALA A 41 11.59 -12.62 -22.07
N MET A 42 11.18 -11.40 -21.66
CA MET A 42 11.67 -10.15 -22.25
C MET A 42 13.19 -10.02 -22.09
N ALA A 43 13.70 -10.21 -20.86
CA ALA A 43 15.12 -10.11 -20.56
C ALA A 43 15.95 -11.15 -21.31
N TYR A 44 15.42 -12.38 -21.43
CA TYR A 44 16.07 -13.45 -22.20
C TYR A 44 16.13 -13.14 -23.70
N LEU A 45 15.04 -12.67 -24.31
CA LEU A 45 15.00 -12.30 -25.73
C LEU A 45 15.90 -11.10 -26.05
N ALA A 46 16.01 -10.17 -25.12
CA ALA A 46 16.94 -9.03 -25.22
C ALA A 46 18.41 -9.43 -25.00
N GLY A 47 18.68 -10.68 -24.63
CA GLY A 47 20.04 -11.19 -24.43
C GLY A 47 20.68 -10.80 -23.09
N GLN A 48 19.91 -10.31 -22.12
CA GLN A 48 20.43 -9.95 -20.80
C GLN A 48 20.72 -11.19 -19.94
N THR A 49 19.96 -12.26 -20.14
CA THR A 49 20.19 -13.53 -19.47
C THR A 49 20.62 -14.61 -20.47
N THR A 50 21.50 -15.49 -20.07
CA THR A 50 21.98 -16.62 -20.93
C THR A 50 21.02 -17.81 -20.89
N ARG A 51 20.20 -17.87 -19.85
CA ARG A 51 19.24 -18.91 -19.57
C ARG A 51 17.95 -18.26 -19.07
N MET A 52 16.83 -18.72 -19.54
CA MET A 52 15.53 -18.34 -19.02
C MET A 52 15.32 -18.98 -17.65
N GLY A 53 15.09 -18.17 -16.61
CA GLY A 53 14.75 -18.63 -15.28
C GLY A 53 13.27 -18.98 -15.14
N THR A 54 12.91 -19.61 -14.03
CA THR A 54 11.51 -19.90 -13.69
C THR A 54 11.21 -19.53 -12.24
N VAL A 55 9.98 -19.12 -11.97
CA VAL A 55 9.51 -18.85 -10.62
C VAL A 55 9.54 -20.11 -9.75
N ALA A 56 9.25 -21.27 -10.37
CA ALA A 56 9.26 -22.56 -9.69
C ALA A 56 10.63 -22.94 -9.12
N ASP A 57 11.70 -22.62 -9.87
CA ASP A 57 13.08 -22.90 -9.47
C ASP A 57 13.72 -21.73 -8.67
N GLY A 58 13.02 -20.60 -8.52
CA GLY A 58 13.55 -19.40 -7.86
C GLY A 58 14.76 -18.81 -8.57
N SER A 59 14.76 -18.84 -9.92
CA SER A 59 15.91 -18.47 -10.76
C SER A 59 15.61 -17.29 -11.69
N THR A 60 14.51 -16.57 -11.47
CA THR A 60 14.14 -15.40 -12.27
C THR A 60 14.98 -14.18 -11.92
N ILE A 61 15.09 -13.24 -12.87
CA ILE A 61 15.85 -12.00 -12.70
C ILE A 61 15.19 -11.05 -11.71
N SER A 62 13.86 -11.07 -11.58
CA SER A 62 13.10 -10.16 -10.73
C SER A 62 12.84 -10.68 -9.33
N ASP A 63 12.54 -11.97 -9.13
CA ASP A 63 12.29 -12.55 -7.80
C ASP A 63 13.60 -13.10 -7.20
N PHE A 64 14.43 -12.24 -6.67
CA PHE A 64 15.74 -12.59 -6.08
C PHE A 64 15.78 -12.56 -4.56
N ASP A 65 14.79 -11.96 -3.89
CA ASP A 65 14.69 -11.98 -2.43
C ASP A 65 14.37 -13.42 -1.97
N LYS A 66 14.99 -13.85 -0.87
CA LYS A 66 14.81 -15.21 -0.36
C LYS A 66 13.37 -15.53 0.02
N GLU A 67 12.60 -14.55 0.49
CA GLU A 67 11.17 -14.73 0.78
C GLU A 67 10.36 -14.89 -0.51
N GLU A 68 10.72 -14.21 -1.60
CA GLU A 68 10.12 -14.39 -2.93
C GLU A 68 10.38 -15.80 -3.46
N ILE A 69 11.63 -16.23 -3.43
CA ILE A 69 12.07 -17.58 -3.84
C ILE A 69 11.34 -18.66 -3.03
N LYS A 70 11.29 -18.51 -1.71
CA LYS A 70 10.66 -19.45 -0.79
C LYS A 70 9.15 -19.56 -1.02
N ARG A 71 8.49 -18.43 -1.25
CA ARG A 71 7.03 -18.33 -1.44
C ARG A 71 6.60 -18.48 -2.89
N LYS A 72 7.54 -18.44 -3.83
CA LYS A 72 7.31 -18.51 -5.28
C LYS A 72 6.35 -17.42 -5.76
N CYS A 73 6.52 -16.22 -5.26
CA CYS A 73 5.75 -15.04 -5.64
C CYS A 73 6.54 -13.77 -5.37
N SER A 74 6.34 -12.77 -6.20
CA SER A 74 6.92 -11.43 -6.04
C SER A 74 6.35 -10.74 -4.80
N ILE A 75 7.21 -10.07 -4.04
CA ILE A 75 6.88 -9.31 -2.84
C ILE A 75 7.18 -7.84 -3.04
N SER A 76 8.27 -7.53 -3.73
CA SER A 76 8.72 -6.16 -3.99
C SER A 76 8.77 -5.88 -5.49
N THR A 77 8.61 -4.62 -5.86
CA THR A 77 8.79 -4.18 -7.25
C THR A 77 10.26 -4.23 -7.64
N THR A 78 10.53 -4.86 -8.77
CA THR A 78 11.88 -4.98 -9.35
C THR A 78 11.96 -4.27 -10.69
N LEU A 79 13.04 -3.50 -10.89
CA LEU A 79 13.37 -2.88 -12.16
C LEU A 79 14.20 -3.85 -13.01
N VAL A 80 13.75 -4.10 -14.24
CA VAL A 80 14.50 -4.86 -15.25
C VAL A 80 14.54 -4.02 -16.53
N PRO A 81 15.65 -3.33 -16.82
CA PRO A 81 15.80 -2.57 -18.05
C PRO A 81 16.02 -3.53 -19.21
N VAL A 82 15.25 -3.40 -20.27
CA VAL A 82 15.30 -4.22 -21.50
C VAL A 82 15.70 -3.32 -22.67
N VAL A 83 16.77 -3.64 -23.36
CA VAL A 83 17.16 -2.94 -24.60
C VAL A 83 16.56 -3.66 -25.80
N TRP A 84 15.66 -2.99 -26.51
CA TRP A 84 15.01 -3.56 -27.70
C TRP A 84 15.11 -2.59 -28.89
N GLY A 85 15.82 -3.03 -29.91
CA GLY A 85 16.14 -2.16 -31.04
C GLY A 85 16.99 -0.94 -30.62
N LYS A 86 16.41 0.25 -30.71
CA LYS A 86 17.04 1.52 -30.30
C LYS A 86 16.49 2.07 -28.99
N ASN A 87 15.55 1.37 -28.36
CA ASN A 87 14.85 1.83 -27.17
C ASN A 87 15.35 1.08 -25.94
N LYS A 88 15.31 1.79 -24.81
CA LYS A 88 15.45 1.25 -23.46
C LYS A 88 14.04 1.17 -22.82
N ILE A 89 13.61 -0.03 -22.50
CA ILE A 89 12.35 -0.27 -21.80
C ILE A 89 12.68 -0.55 -20.32
N ASN A 90 12.37 0.37 -19.44
CA ASN A 90 12.45 0.14 -18.00
C ASN A 90 11.21 -0.61 -17.55
N VAL A 91 11.30 -1.92 -17.40
CA VAL A 91 10.19 -2.76 -16.96
C VAL A 91 10.17 -2.83 -15.44
N LEU A 92 9.08 -2.39 -14.85
CA LEU A 92 8.82 -2.49 -13.41
C LEU A 92 7.91 -3.71 -13.16
N ASP A 93 8.52 -4.82 -12.73
CA ASP A 93 7.79 -6.04 -12.34
C ASP A 93 7.20 -5.88 -10.95
N THR A 94 5.88 -5.94 -10.82
CA THR A 94 5.17 -5.68 -9.57
C THR A 94 4.54 -6.94 -8.97
N PRO A 95 4.42 -7.03 -7.64
CA PRO A 95 3.64 -8.07 -6.99
C PRO A 95 2.17 -8.03 -7.43
N GLY A 96 1.56 -9.21 -7.56
CA GLY A 96 0.13 -9.33 -7.89
C GLY A 96 -0.76 -9.61 -6.67
N MET A 97 -0.18 -9.82 -5.49
CA MET A 97 -0.93 -10.04 -4.26
C MET A 97 -1.35 -8.72 -3.62
N PHE A 98 -2.60 -8.65 -3.14
CA PHE A 98 -3.15 -7.42 -2.53
C PHE A 98 -2.44 -6.99 -1.25
N ASP A 99 -1.74 -7.91 -0.58
CA ASP A 99 -0.91 -7.61 0.59
C ASP A 99 0.30 -6.71 0.25
N PHE A 100 0.68 -6.61 -1.03
CA PHE A 100 1.81 -5.80 -1.52
C PHE A 100 1.36 -4.71 -2.50
N VAL A 101 0.11 -4.27 -2.40
CA VAL A 101 -0.46 -3.25 -3.30
C VAL A 101 0.34 -1.94 -3.32
N GLY A 102 0.97 -1.56 -2.20
CA GLY A 102 1.83 -0.37 -2.12
C GLY A 102 2.97 -0.39 -3.12
N GLU A 103 3.57 -1.56 -3.34
CA GLU A 103 4.64 -1.78 -4.33
C GLU A 103 4.18 -1.46 -5.75
N ALA A 104 2.97 -1.92 -6.12
CA ALA A 104 2.39 -1.62 -7.43
C ALA A 104 2.00 -0.14 -7.57
N GLN A 105 1.56 0.51 -6.47
CA GLN A 105 1.21 1.93 -6.44
C GLN A 105 2.46 2.81 -6.58
N GLU A 106 3.56 2.48 -5.90
CA GLU A 106 4.85 3.17 -6.06
C GLU A 106 5.36 3.04 -7.50
N ALA A 107 5.36 1.83 -8.06
CA ALA A 107 5.80 1.58 -9.43
C ALA A 107 4.95 2.32 -10.47
N ALA A 108 3.62 2.32 -10.31
CA ALA A 108 2.69 3.03 -11.20
C ALA A 108 2.91 4.55 -11.17
N SER A 109 3.30 5.12 -10.02
CA SER A 109 3.61 6.56 -9.92
C SER A 109 4.83 6.97 -10.73
N ALA A 110 5.77 6.05 -10.96
CA ALA A 110 6.99 6.29 -11.73
C ALA A 110 6.88 5.85 -13.20
N ALA A 111 5.90 5.03 -13.56
CA ALA A 111 5.71 4.55 -14.92
C ALA A 111 5.11 5.62 -15.85
N ASP A 112 5.31 5.43 -17.16
CA ASP A 112 4.68 6.25 -18.21
C ASP A 112 3.61 5.47 -18.96
N ALA A 113 3.64 4.12 -18.87
CA ALA A 113 2.65 3.23 -19.45
C ALA A 113 2.57 1.94 -18.63
N ALA A 114 1.52 1.15 -18.86
CA ALA A 114 1.29 -0.11 -18.17
C ALA A 114 0.99 -1.25 -19.13
N VAL A 115 1.49 -2.45 -18.83
CA VAL A 115 1.00 -3.70 -19.42
C VAL A 115 0.21 -4.44 -18.35
N ILE A 116 -1.10 -4.60 -18.59
CA ILE A 116 -1.97 -5.39 -17.71
C ILE A 116 -1.89 -6.85 -18.19
N VAL A 117 -1.31 -7.71 -17.35
CA VAL A 117 -1.13 -9.12 -17.65
C VAL A 117 -2.35 -9.91 -17.15
N VAL A 118 -2.97 -10.66 -18.05
CA VAL A 118 -4.18 -11.46 -17.79
C VAL A 118 -3.88 -12.92 -18.07
N SER A 119 -4.23 -13.82 -17.15
CA SER A 119 -4.16 -15.26 -17.37
C SER A 119 -5.19 -15.66 -18.42
N GLY A 120 -4.75 -16.29 -19.50
CA GLY A 120 -5.64 -16.83 -20.52
C GLY A 120 -6.55 -17.94 -20.00
N LYS A 121 -6.12 -18.65 -18.95
CA LYS A 121 -6.86 -19.73 -18.32
C LYS A 121 -7.88 -19.20 -17.29
N ALA A 122 -7.48 -18.24 -16.46
CA ALA A 122 -8.34 -17.71 -15.41
C ALA A 122 -9.26 -16.58 -15.87
N GLY A 123 -8.98 -15.98 -17.05
CA GLY A 123 -9.73 -14.84 -17.55
C GLY A 123 -9.50 -13.56 -16.73
N VAL A 124 -10.47 -12.66 -16.79
CA VAL A 124 -10.43 -11.41 -16.03
C VAL A 124 -10.67 -11.67 -14.55
N GLN A 125 -9.72 -11.25 -13.72
CA GLN A 125 -9.76 -11.42 -12.28
C GLN A 125 -9.80 -10.05 -11.56
N VAL A 126 -10.10 -10.03 -10.26
CA VAL A 126 -10.11 -8.80 -9.45
C VAL A 126 -8.79 -8.01 -9.57
N GLY A 127 -7.64 -8.69 -9.61
CA GLY A 127 -6.35 -8.01 -9.81
C GLY A 127 -6.22 -7.33 -11.19
N THR A 128 -6.95 -7.79 -12.21
CA THR A 128 -7.04 -7.12 -13.52
C THR A 128 -7.85 -5.82 -13.40
N GLN A 129 -8.97 -5.85 -12.68
CA GLN A 129 -9.80 -4.66 -12.45
C GLN A 129 -9.06 -3.61 -11.63
N LYS A 130 -8.40 -4.02 -10.53
CA LYS A 130 -7.56 -3.11 -9.72
C LYS A 130 -6.36 -2.54 -10.50
N ALA A 131 -5.77 -3.32 -11.40
CA ALA A 131 -4.74 -2.84 -12.30
C ALA A 131 -5.27 -1.76 -13.27
N TRP A 132 -6.48 -1.97 -13.79
CA TRP A 132 -7.16 -0.98 -14.61
C TRP A 132 -7.46 0.32 -13.86
N GLU A 133 -8.03 0.23 -12.65
CA GLU A 133 -8.29 1.38 -11.77
C GLU A 133 -7.01 2.16 -11.46
N LEU A 134 -5.91 1.45 -11.19
CA LEU A 134 -4.61 2.06 -10.93
C LEU A 134 -4.08 2.80 -12.16
N CYS A 135 -4.27 2.25 -13.37
CA CYS A 135 -3.94 2.93 -14.61
C CYS A 135 -4.79 4.19 -14.81
N GLU A 136 -6.09 4.16 -14.46
CA GLU A 136 -6.94 5.34 -14.53
C GLU A 136 -6.53 6.41 -13.52
N LYS A 137 -6.21 6.00 -12.28
CA LYS A 137 -5.74 6.92 -11.23
C LYS A 137 -4.51 7.72 -11.65
N TYR A 138 -3.55 7.07 -12.29
CA TYR A 138 -2.31 7.71 -12.78
C TYR A 138 -2.37 8.13 -14.24
N ASN A 139 -3.54 8.02 -14.89
CA ASN A 139 -3.73 8.28 -16.31
C ASN A 139 -2.68 7.61 -17.20
N LEU A 140 -2.42 6.31 -16.97
CA LEU A 140 -1.42 5.54 -17.72
C LEU A 140 -2.01 4.99 -19.02
N PRO A 141 -1.40 5.27 -20.18
CA PRO A 141 -1.56 4.47 -21.38
C PRO A 141 -1.35 2.99 -21.06
N ARG A 142 -2.17 2.11 -21.62
CA ARG A 142 -2.12 0.70 -21.23
C ARG A 142 -2.32 -0.25 -22.39
N MET A 143 -1.72 -1.44 -22.31
CA MET A 143 -1.95 -2.60 -23.15
C MET A 143 -2.30 -3.78 -22.27
N ILE A 144 -3.02 -4.74 -22.83
CA ILE A 144 -3.31 -6.01 -22.18
C ILE A 144 -2.47 -7.11 -22.84
N PHE A 145 -1.86 -7.96 -22.02
CA PHE A 145 -1.17 -9.15 -22.51
C PHE A 145 -1.77 -10.41 -21.90
N VAL A 146 -2.40 -11.24 -22.76
CA VAL A 146 -2.99 -12.52 -22.36
C VAL A 146 -1.94 -13.60 -22.42
N THR A 147 -1.64 -14.19 -21.27
CA THR A 147 -0.63 -15.25 -21.09
C THR A 147 -1.21 -16.66 -21.27
N GLU A 148 -0.38 -17.68 -21.10
CA GLU A 148 -0.77 -19.11 -21.06
C GLU A 148 -1.43 -19.62 -22.33
N MET A 149 -1.15 -19.00 -23.49
CA MET A 149 -1.74 -19.41 -24.77
C MET A 149 -1.35 -20.83 -25.20
N ASP A 150 -0.29 -21.38 -24.63
CA ASP A 150 0.19 -22.75 -24.80
C ASP A 150 -0.66 -23.80 -24.09
N GLN A 151 -1.54 -23.40 -23.17
CA GLN A 151 -2.43 -24.32 -22.47
C GLN A 151 -3.64 -24.69 -23.34
N ASP A 152 -4.14 -25.94 -23.20
CA ASP A 152 -5.19 -26.47 -24.07
C ASP A 152 -6.57 -25.83 -23.80
N ASP A 153 -6.82 -25.40 -22.58
CA ASP A 153 -8.14 -24.92 -22.09
C ASP A 153 -8.26 -23.38 -22.18
N VAL A 154 -7.37 -22.69 -22.90
CA VAL A 154 -7.39 -21.23 -23.02
C VAL A 154 -8.25 -20.78 -24.17
N SER A 155 -9.29 -19.99 -23.88
CA SER A 155 -10.11 -19.28 -24.85
C SER A 155 -9.77 -17.79 -24.89
N TYR A 156 -8.90 -17.39 -25.79
CA TYR A 156 -8.57 -15.97 -25.99
C TYR A 156 -9.81 -15.12 -26.27
N ARG A 157 -10.75 -15.68 -27.04
CA ARG A 157 -12.01 -15.01 -27.39
C ARG A 157 -12.83 -14.66 -26.14
N GLU A 158 -13.01 -15.60 -25.22
CA GLU A 158 -13.75 -15.37 -23.98
C GLU A 158 -13.10 -14.28 -23.12
N VAL A 159 -11.76 -14.25 -23.06
CA VAL A 159 -11.02 -13.19 -22.35
C VAL A 159 -11.28 -11.82 -22.98
N VAL A 160 -11.25 -11.73 -24.33
CA VAL A 160 -11.54 -10.47 -25.05
C VAL A 160 -12.98 -10.05 -24.84
N GLU A 161 -13.95 -10.99 -24.85
CA GLU A 161 -15.37 -10.72 -24.59
C GLU A 161 -15.58 -10.18 -23.17
N GLN A 162 -14.95 -10.81 -22.13
CA GLN A 162 -14.99 -10.32 -20.75
C GLN A 162 -14.39 -8.91 -20.61
N LEU A 163 -13.28 -8.63 -21.26
CA LEU A 163 -12.65 -7.32 -21.27
C LEU A 163 -13.55 -6.27 -21.94
N THR A 164 -14.17 -6.65 -23.06
CA THR A 164 -15.08 -5.77 -23.82
C THR A 164 -16.37 -5.47 -23.04
N GLU A 165 -16.88 -6.45 -22.31
CA GLU A 165 -18.03 -6.26 -21.43
C GLU A 165 -17.75 -5.23 -20.31
N LEU A 166 -16.55 -5.28 -19.72
CA LEU A 166 -16.16 -4.40 -18.63
C LEU A 166 -15.73 -3.01 -19.09
N TYR A 167 -14.99 -2.92 -20.19
CA TYR A 167 -14.29 -1.70 -20.59
C TYR A 167 -14.75 -1.13 -21.94
N GLY A 168 -15.69 -1.79 -22.59
CA GLY A 168 -16.36 -1.30 -23.80
C GLY A 168 -15.48 -1.31 -25.05
N LYS A 169 -15.77 -0.39 -25.97
CA LYS A 169 -15.13 -0.28 -27.28
C LYS A 169 -13.65 0.06 -27.30
N ARG A 170 -13.08 0.43 -26.14
CA ARG A 170 -11.63 0.69 -26.00
C ARG A 170 -10.78 -0.56 -26.23
N ILE A 171 -11.35 -1.75 -26.03
CA ILE A 171 -10.63 -3.02 -26.16
C ILE A 171 -10.45 -3.36 -27.64
N ALA A 172 -9.19 -3.35 -28.07
CA ALA A 172 -8.84 -3.58 -29.48
C ALA A 172 -7.75 -4.67 -29.62
N PRO A 173 -8.11 -5.90 -29.98
CA PRO A 173 -7.12 -6.95 -30.27
C PRO A 173 -6.19 -6.54 -31.42
N LEU A 174 -4.87 -6.62 -31.20
CA LEU A 174 -3.85 -6.45 -32.25
C LEU A 174 -3.42 -7.80 -32.86
N HIS A 175 -3.54 -8.85 -32.07
CA HIS A 175 -3.17 -10.19 -32.45
C HIS A 175 -4.27 -11.18 -32.09
N MET A 176 -4.52 -12.14 -33.00
CA MET A 176 -5.40 -13.29 -32.75
C MET A 176 -4.58 -14.58 -32.72
N PRO A 177 -4.89 -15.56 -31.87
CA PRO A 177 -4.21 -16.83 -31.85
C PRO A 177 -4.52 -17.65 -33.08
N LEU A 178 -3.50 -18.28 -33.63
CA LEU A 178 -3.63 -19.29 -34.63
C LEU A 178 -3.47 -20.66 -33.95
N ARG A 179 -4.50 -21.50 -34.07
CA ARG A 179 -4.52 -22.83 -33.46
C ARG A 179 -4.68 -23.92 -34.50
N GLU A 180 -3.93 -25.01 -34.34
CA GLU A 180 -4.08 -26.22 -35.16
C GLU A 180 -4.25 -27.42 -34.22
N ASN A 181 -5.31 -28.18 -34.43
CA ASN A 181 -5.66 -29.29 -33.55
C ASN A 181 -5.71 -28.89 -32.06
N GLY A 182 -6.22 -27.71 -31.76
CA GLY A 182 -6.29 -27.14 -30.41
C GLY A 182 -5.00 -26.47 -29.90
N LYS A 183 -3.85 -26.75 -30.51
CA LYS A 183 -2.56 -26.22 -30.07
C LYS A 183 -2.30 -24.82 -30.62
N PHE A 184 -1.74 -23.95 -29.80
CA PHE A 184 -1.30 -22.61 -30.19
C PHE A 184 -0.03 -22.73 -31.05
N VAL A 185 -0.13 -22.38 -32.32
CA VAL A 185 0.95 -22.54 -33.30
C VAL A 185 1.43 -21.23 -33.93
N GLY A 186 0.70 -20.13 -33.69
CA GLY A 186 1.02 -18.84 -34.31
C GLY A 186 0.02 -17.76 -33.97
N TYR A 187 0.04 -16.69 -34.73
CA TYR A 187 -0.88 -15.58 -34.57
C TYR A 187 -1.24 -14.93 -35.89
N ILE A 188 -2.36 -14.25 -35.91
CA ILE A 188 -2.77 -13.37 -37.01
C ILE A 188 -2.55 -11.93 -36.52
N ASN A 189 -1.74 -11.15 -37.24
CA ASN A 189 -1.57 -9.71 -36.98
C ASN A 189 -2.70 -8.97 -37.67
N ILE A 190 -3.58 -8.34 -36.90
CA ILE A 190 -4.80 -7.67 -37.34
C ILE A 190 -4.47 -6.39 -38.10
N VAL A 191 -3.47 -5.62 -37.65
CA VAL A 191 -3.03 -4.38 -38.32
C VAL A 191 -2.51 -4.68 -39.72
N LYS A 192 -1.64 -5.70 -39.86
CA LYS A 192 -1.00 -6.09 -41.14
C LYS A 192 -1.84 -7.05 -41.96
N ASN A 193 -2.92 -7.58 -41.41
CA ASN A 193 -3.76 -8.63 -42.04
C ASN A 193 -2.97 -9.83 -42.53
N LYS A 194 -2.08 -10.38 -41.65
CA LYS A 194 -1.16 -11.47 -42.00
C LYS A 194 -1.10 -12.53 -40.94
N GLY A 195 -1.15 -13.81 -41.36
CA GLY A 195 -0.88 -14.97 -40.51
C GLY A 195 0.63 -15.19 -40.32
N ARG A 196 1.02 -15.54 -39.09
CA ARG A 196 2.40 -15.88 -38.72
C ARG A 196 2.42 -17.17 -37.90
N ARG A 197 3.24 -18.12 -38.29
CA ARG A 197 3.46 -19.41 -37.60
C ARG A 197 4.81 -19.41 -36.91
N TYR A 198 4.87 -19.91 -35.69
CA TYR A 198 6.13 -20.15 -34.99
C TYR A 198 6.79 -21.43 -35.53
N ILE A 199 8.04 -21.33 -35.95
CA ILE A 199 8.86 -22.46 -36.38
C ILE A 199 9.64 -23.01 -35.20
N GLU A 200 10.29 -22.11 -34.43
CA GLU A 200 11.10 -22.43 -33.27
C GLU A 200 11.11 -21.22 -32.33
N LYS A 201 10.65 -21.39 -31.10
CA LYS A 201 10.59 -20.30 -30.12
C LYS A 201 9.95 -19.04 -30.72
N ASP A 202 10.70 -17.96 -30.85
CA ASP A 202 10.25 -16.67 -31.41
C ASP A 202 10.43 -16.56 -32.94
N LYS A 203 11.06 -17.53 -33.58
CA LYS A 203 11.20 -17.54 -35.05
C LYS A 203 9.87 -17.83 -35.72
N LYS A 204 9.48 -17.03 -36.69
CA LYS A 204 8.16 -17.07 -37.35
C LYS A 204 8.25 -16.96 -38.87
N GLU A 205 7.36 -17.61 -39.53
CA GLU A 205 7.17 -17.54 -40.99
C GLU A 205 5.74 -17.06 -41.31
N GLU A 206 5.55 -16.53 -42.52
CA GLU A 206 4.24 -16.14 -43.00
C GLU A 206 3.43 -17.40 -43.39
N CYS A 207 2.16 -17.43 -42.99
CA CYS A 207 1.26 -18.52 -43.31
C CYS A 207 -0.12 -18.00 -43.71
N PRO A 208 -0.93 -18.81 -44.45
CA PRO A 208 -2.29 -18.46 -44.78
C PRO A 208 -3.15 -18.23 -43.52
N ILE A 209 -4.13 -17.33 -43.63
CA ILE A 209 -5.14 -17.12 -42.60
C ILE A 209 -6.19 -18.23 -42.75
N PRO A 210 -6.47 -19.02 -41.70
CA PRO A 210 -7.48 -20.08 -41.77
C PRO A 210 -8.91 -19.53 -41.87
N ASP A 211 -9.76 -20.21 -42.62
CA ASP A 211 -11.16 -19.81 -42.86
C ASP A 211 -11.96 -19.61 -41.55
N TYR A 212 -11.69 -20.45 -40.51
CA TYR A 212 -12.35 -20.34 -39.19
C TYR A 212 -12.06 -19.02 -38.43
N SER A 213 -11.01 -18.30 -38.84
CA SER A 213 -10.58 -17.06 -38.22
C SER A 213 -11.12 -15.81 -38.89
N VAL A 214 -11.61 -15.92 -40.13
CA VAL A 214 -11.94 -14.78 -41.00
C VAL A 214 -13.03 -13.89 -40.39
N GLU A 215 -14.13 -14.48 -39.93
CA GLU A 215 -15.25 -13.74 -39.31
C GLU A 215 -14.80 -12.87 -38.15
N TYR A 216 -13.98 -13.42 -37.21
CA TYR A 216 -13.47 -12.68 -36.06
C TYR A 216 -12.40 -11.67 -36.44
N LEU A 217 -11.58 -11.98 -37.42
CA LEU A 217 -10.57 -11.07 -37.96
C LEU A 217 -11.25 -9.84 -38.56
N GLU A 218 -12.31 -10.01 -39.37
CA GLU A 218 -13.08 -8.91 -39.91
C GLU A 218 -13.70 -8.04 -38.83
N LYS A 219 -14.35 -8.65 -37.83
CA LYS A 219 -14.95 -7.94 -36.69
C LYS A 219 -13.93 -7.10 -35.92
N TYR A 220 -12.78 -7.68 -35.55
CA TYR A 220 -11.75 -6.97 -34.79
C TYR A 220 -11.07 -5.89 -35.64
N ARG A 221 -10.91 -6.15 -36.95
CA ARG A 221 -10.34 -5.19 -37.89
C ARG A 221 -11.30 -3.99 -38.08
N GLU A 222 -12.60 -4.22 -38.18
CA GLU A 222 -13.61 -3.16 -38.27
C GLU A 222 -13.53 -2.24 -37.06
N THR A 223 -13.57 -2.78 -35.83
CA THR A 223 -13.42 -1.99 -34.58
C THR A 223 -12.12 -1.17 -34.56
N LEU A 224 -11.02 -1.75 -35.05
CA LEU A 224 -9.74 -1.07 -35.14
C LEU A 224 -9.76 0.05 -36.18
N MET A 225 -10.38 -0.15 -37.35
CA MET A 225 -10.48 0.86 -38.39
C MET A 225 -11.42 2.01 -38.01
N GLU A 226 -12.51 1.72 -37.30
CA GLU A 226 -13.37 2.76 -36.71
C GLU A 226 -12.58 3.68 -35.79
N SER A 227 -11.79 3.10 -34.91
CA SER A 227 -10.93 3.86 -33.99
C SER A 227 -9.86 4.69 -34.73
N VAL A 228 -9.29 4.18 -35.81
CA VAL A 228 -8.37 4.94 -36.67
C VAL A 228 -9.09 6.09 -37.36
N ALA A 229 -10.31 5.86 -37.84
CA ALA A 229 -11.12 6.89 -38.50
C ALA A 229 -11.46 8.05 -37.54
N GLU A 230 -11.73 7.77 -36.28
CA GLU A 230 -12.05 8.77 -35.26
C GLU A 230 -10.89 9.75 -34.93
N THR A 231 -9.66 9.46 -35.39
CA THR A 231 -8.49 10.32 -35.09
C THR A 231 -8.49 11.66 -35.84
N SER A 232 -9.16 11.76 -37.00
CA SER A 232 -9.28 13.02 -37.74
C SER A 232 -10.51 13.04 -38.69
N GLU A 233 -11.02 14.24 -39.01
CA GLU A 233 -12.11 14.41 -39.98
C GLU A 233 -11.71 13.81 -41.34
N GLU A 234 -10.47 13.96 -41.78
CA GLU A 234 -9.97 13.38 -43.05
C GLU A 234 -10.06 11.85 -43.05
N PHE A 235 -9.67 11.22 -41.93
CA PHE A 235 -9.74 9.76 -41.83
C PHE A 235 -11.18 9.27 -41.72
N MET A 236 -12.04 10.03 -41.07
CA MET A 236 -13.48 9.74 -41.02
C MET A 236 -14.12 9.75 -42.41
N ASP A 237 -13.85 10.78 -43.21
CA ASP A 237 -14.37 10.90 -44.58
C ASP A 237 -13.86 9.75 -45.47
N ARG A 238 -12.59 9.39 -45.37
CA ARG A 238 -12.01 8.28 -46.11
C ARG A 238 -12.61 6.93 -45.72
N TYR A 239 -12.83 6.71 -44.43
CA TYR A 239 -13.46 5.49 -43.90
C TYR A 239 -14.88 5.31 -44.46
N PHE A 240 -15.73 6.37 -44.41
CA PHE A 240 -17.07 6.33 -44.99
C PHE A 240 -17.03 6.26 -46.52
N GLY A 241 -15.98 6.77 -47.13
CA GLY A 241 -15.75 6.63 -48.58
C GLY A 241 -15.30 5.21 -49.02
N GLY A 242 -15.04 4.32 -48.07
CA GLY A 242 -14.55 2.95 -48.33
C GLY A 242 -13.10 2.89 -48.74
N GLU A 243 -12.29 3.91 -48.44
CA GLU A 243 -10.84 3.90 -48.73
C GLU A 243 -10.06 3.12 -47.66
N GLU A 244 -9.10 2.32 -48.10
CA GLU A 244 -8.23 1.59 -47.15
C GLU A 244 -7.13 2.48 -46.60
N PHE A 245 -6.82 2.29 -45.31
CA PHE A 245 -5.67 2.92 -44.66
C PHE A 245 -4.41 2.08 -44.85
N SER A 246 -3.29 2.73 -45.07
CA SER A 246 -1.98 2.08 -45.06
C SER A 246 -1.60 1.61 -43.66
N VAL A 247 -0.73 0.60 -43.55
CA VAL A 247 -0.23 0.13 -42.26
C VAL A 247 0.50 1.22 -41.48
N ALA A 248 1.12 2.19 -42.14
CA ALA A 248 1.79 3.34 -41.51
C ALA A 248 0.78 4.31 -40.85
N GLU A 249 -0.31 4.61 -41.57
CA GLU A 249 -1.41 5.46 -41.03
C GLU A 249 -2.08 4.78 -39.85
N ILE A 250 -2.42 3.49 -39.96
CA ILE A 250 -3.00 2.73 -38.86
C ILE A 250 -2.05 2.73 -37.64
N SER A 251 -0.75 2.52 -37.84
CA SER A 251 0.22 2.50 -36.73
C SER A 251 0.37 3.88 -36.06
N ALA A 252 0.34 4.96 -36.82
CA ALA A 252 0.43 6.32 -36.28
C ALA A 252 -0.84 6.69 -35.50
N ALA A 253 -2.03 6.37 -36.02
CA ALA A 253 -3.30 6.57 -35.32
C ALA A 253 -3.39 5.73 -34.01
N LEU A 254 -2.94 4.48 -34.06
CA LEU A 254 -2.87 3.62 -32.88
C LEU A 254 -1.95 4.20 -31.80
N ALA A 255 -0.77 4.69 -32.17
CA ALA A 255 0.14 5.30 -31.20
C ALA A 255 -0.50 6.50 -30.48
N MET A 256 -1.27 7.31 -31.22
CA MET A 256 -2.04 8.43 -30.67
C MET A 256 -3.14 7.95 -29.70
N ASN A 257 -3.99 7.03 -30.18
CA ASN A 257 -5.13 6.52 -29.42
C ASN A 257 -4.74 5.66 -28.21
N VAL A 258 -3.59 4.99 -28.25
CA VAL A 258 -3.01 4.30 -27.09
C VAL A 258 -2.44 5.32 -26.10
N GLY A 259 -1.78 6.37 -26.59
CA GLY A 259 -1.19 7.42 -25.77
C GLY A 259 -2.22 8.19 -24.94
N ASP A 260 -3.39 8.45 -25.49
CA ASP A 260 -4.50 9.15 -24.80
C ASP A 260 -5.48 8.19 -24.07
N GLY A 261 -5.30 6.86 -24.24
CA GLY A 261 -6.11 5.84 -23.59
C GLY A 261 -7.46 5.57 -24.24
N THR A 262 -7.72 6.11 -25.43
CA THR A 262 -8.94 5.86 -26.23
C THR A 262 -8.99 4.41 -26.69
N ILE A 263 -7.84 3.83 -27.02
CA ILE A 263 -7.67 2.42 -27.40
C ILE A 263 -6.75 1.71 -26.39
N VAL A 264 -7.15 0.50 -26.04
CA VAL A 264 -6.37 -0.41 -25.21
C VAL A 264 -6.08 -1.69 -26.04
N PRO A 265 -4.88 -1.82 -26.59
CA PRO A 265 -4.49 -2.98 -27.37
C PRO A 265 -4.52 -4.27 -26.54
N VAL A 266 -4.97 -5.36 -27.15
CA VAL A 266 -4.88 -6.69 -26.56
C VAL A 266 -3.91 -7.53 -27.39
N CYS A 267 -2.81 -7.91 -26.76
CA CYS A 267 -1.80 -8.82 -27.26
C CYS A 267 -1.88 -10.15 -26.52
N MET A 268 -1.20 -11.17 -26.99
CA MET A 268 -1.23 -12.48 -26.35
C MET A 268 0.02 -13.30 -26.64
N GLY A 269 0.28 -14.31 -25.82
CA GLY A 269 1.40 -15.19 -26.04
C GLY A 269 1.62 -16.24 -24.95
N SER A 270 2.74 -16.94 -25.07
CA SER A 270 3.26 -17.85 -24.05
C SER A 270 4.68 -17.41 -23.68
N PRO A 271 4.87 -16.72 -22.55
CA PRO A 271 6.20 -16.35 -22.08
C PRO A 271 7.13 -17.55 -21.90
N VAL A 272 6.62 -18.68 -21.42
CA VAL A 272 7.40 -19.92 -21.20
C VAL A 272 7.98 -20.44 -22.52
N ASN A 273 7.25 -20.33 -23.62
CA ASN A 273 7.68 -20.75 -24.97
C ASN A 273 8.30 -19.59 -25.76
N LEU A 274 8.43 -18.39 -25.19
CA LEU A 274 8.89 -17.14 -25.83
C LEU A 274 7.99 -16.66 -26.98
N GLN A 275 6.79 -17.21 -27.12
CA GLN A 275 5.85 -16.90 -28.21
C GLN A 275 5.06 -15.63 -27.89
N GLY A 276 5.02 -14.67 -28.82
CA GLY A 276 4.30 -13.40 -28.69
C GLY A 276 5.05 -12.31 -27.92
N VAL A 277 6.14 -12.64 -27.25
CA VAL A 277 6.87 -11.67 -26.38
C VAL A 277 7.63 -10.64 -27.21
N SER A 278 8.27 -11.03 -28.32
CA SER A 278 8.90 -10.07 -29.23
C SER A 278 7.89 -9.12 -29.88
N ASN A 279 6.67 -9.61 -30.18
CA ASN A 279 5.60 -8.75 -30.69
C ASN A 279 5.22 -7.70 -29.64
N LEU A 280 5.07 -8.10 -28.37
CA LEU A 280 4.78 -7.15 -27.29
C LEU A 280 5.89 -6.10 -27.14
N LEU A 281 7.17 -6.49 -27.24
CA LEU A 281 8.29 -5.55 -27.19
C LEU A 281 8.27 -4.57 -28.38
N ASP A 282 7.93 -5.06 -29.58
CA ASP A 282 7.74 -4.21 -30.77
C ASP A 282 6.55 -3.24 -30.56
N ASP A 283 5.41 -3.74 -30.04
CA ASP A 283 4.21 -2.95 -29.78
C ASP A 283 4.44 -1.88 -28.68
N ILE A 284 5.19 -2.22 -27.61
CA ILE A 284 5.62 -1.25 -26.59
C ILE A 284 6.46 -0.13 -27.22
N CYS A 285 7.43 -0.48 -28.06
CA CYS A 285 8.28 0.51 -28.74
C CYS A 285 7.49 1.37 -29.75
N GLY A 286 6.50 0.77 -30.41
CA GLY A 286 5.74 1.40 -31.49
C GLY A 286 4.57 2.25 -31.02
N TYR A 287 3.88 1.84 -29.96
CA TYR A 287 2.60 2.46 -29.55
C TYR A 287 2.61 3.14 -28.19
N PHE A 288 3.51 2.76 -27.27
CA PHE A 288 3.59 3.51 -26.01
C PHE A 288 4.32 4.83 -26.20
N PRO A 289 3.83 5.89 -25.57
CA PRO A 289 4.47 7.18 -25.59
C PRO A 289 5.83 7.14 -24.88
N ASP A 290 6.74 8.00 -25.28
CA ASP A 290 7.94 8.28 -24.50
C ASP A 290 7.61 9.29 -23.38
N PRO A 291 8.50 9.46 -22.37
CA PRO A 291 8.23 10.35 -21.25
C PRO A 291 7.97 11.81 -21.66
N SER A 292 8.59 12.33 -22.75
CA SER A 292 8.45 13.73 -23.14
C SER A 292 7.02 14.12 -23.57
N THR A 293 6.21 13.13 -23.93
CA THR A 293 4.81 13.35 -24.30
C THR A 293 3.86 13.41 -23.08
N ARG A 294 4.38 13.14 -21.88
CA ARG A 294 3.61 13.14 -20.65
C ARG A 294 3.87 14.39 -19.82
N PRO A 295 2.83 15.00 -19.21
CA PRO A 295 3.04 16.14 -18.33
C PRO A 295 3.79 15.70 -17.07
N CYS A 296 4.82 16.47 -16.70
CA CYS A 296 5.50 16.35 -15.43
C CYS A 296 5.66 17.74 -14.84
N ALA A 297 4.92 18.03 -13.78
CA ALA A 297 4.95 19.34 -13.16
C ALA A 297 5.08 19.21 -11.63
N GLY A 298 5.71 20.19 -11.02
CA GLY A 298 5.85 20.35 -9.59
C GLY A 298 5.67 21.81 -9.18
N ILE A 299 5.72 22.08 -7.89
CA ILE A 299 5.66 23.44 -7.35
C ILE A 299 7.08 23.90 -7.05
N ASN A 300 7.50 25.00 -7.68
CA ASN A 300 8.76 25.66 -7.36
C ASN A 300 8.61 26.45 -6.05
N LEU A 301 9.27 26.03 -5.00
CA LEU A 301 9.16 26.65 -3.68
C LEU A 301 9.85 28.02 -3.58
N ASN A 302 10.77 28.36 -4.51
CA ASN A 302 11.39 29.67 -4.55
C ASN A 302 10.46 30.75 -5.09
N THR A 303 9.59 30.41 -6.07
CA THR A 303 8.68 31.35 -6.75
C THR A 303 7.21 31.12 -6.39
N ASN A 304 6.89 29.95 -5.80
CA ASN A 304 5.54 29.46 -5.55
C ASN A 304 4.68 29.29 -6.82
N GLU A 305 5.32 29.00 -7.95
CA GLU A 305 4.70 28.80 -9.26
C GLU A 305 4.82 27.34 -9.70
N ILE A 306 3.99 26.94 -10.66
CA ILE A 306 4.07 25.62 -11.29
C ILE A 306 5.34 25.56 -12.15
N PHE A 307 6.17 24.58 -11.91
CA PHE A 307 7.32 24.25 -12.75
C PHE A 307 6.99 23.04 -13.62
N GLU A 308 6.83 23.28 -14.90
CA GLU A 308 6.63 22.23 -15.90
C GLU A 308 7.97 21.61 -16.29
N ALA A 309 8.32 20.51 -15.66
CA ALA A 309 9.55 19.76 -15.96
C ALA A 309 9.45 19.09 -17.34
N ASN A 310 8.33 18.40 -17.59
CA ASN A 310 7.97 17.73 -18.85
C ASN A 310 9.10 16.88 -19.45
N TYR A 311 9.92 16.31 -18.60
CA TYR A 311 11.08 15.48 -18.95
C TYR A 311 12.04 16.13 -19.95
N ASP A 312 12.14 17.46 -19.89
CA ASP A 312 13.04 18.25 -20.74
C ASP A 312 14.46 18.25 -20.16
N PHE A 313 15.41 17.68 -20.91
CA PHE A 313 16.81 17.57 -20.50
C PHE A 313 17.56 18.93 -20.50
N ALA A 314 17.01 19.98 -21.10
CA ALA A 314 17.61 21.32 -21.11
C ALA A 314 17.24 22.15 -19.86
N LYS A 315 16.22 21.71 -19.10
CA LYS A 315 15.76 22.40 -17.88
C LYS A 315 16.68 22.10 -16.67
N PRO A 316 16.58 22.87 -15.58
CA PRO A 316 17.29 22.57 -14.33
C PRO A 316 17.02 21.14 -13.84
N LYS A 317 18.06 20.51 -13.29
CA LYS A 317 18.00 19.11 -12.83
C LYS A 317 16.96 18.93 -11.73
N SER A 318 16.11 17.92 -11.89
CA SER A 318 15.18 17.50 -10.85
C SER A 318 14.80 16.02 -11.02
N ALA A 319 14.47 15.36 -9.92
CA ALA A 319 14.02 13.98 -9.87
C ALA A 319 13.07 13.73 -8.69
N THR A 320 12.30 12.67 -8.78
CA THR A 320 11.50 12.13 -7.68
C THR A 320 12.07 10.82 -7.21
N ILE A 321 12.07 10.58 -5.90
CA ILE A 321 12.38 9.28 -5.31
C ILE A 321 11.07 8.51 -5.17
N PHE A 322 10.85 7.51 -6.01
CA PHE A 322 9.61 6.75 -5.98
C PHE A 322 9.69 5.45 -5.17
N LYS A 323 10.90 4.96 -4.89
CA LYS A 323 11.13 3.75 -4.09
C LYS A 323 12.49 3.78 -3.39
N THR A 324 12.54 3.20 -2.19
CA THR A 324 13.79 2.96 -1.44
C THR A 324 14.00 1.45 -1.30
N ILE A 325 15.23 0.99 -1.54
CA ILE A 325 15.65 -0.40 -1.34
C ILE A 325 16.80 -0.38 -0.33
N VAL A 326 16.72 -1.20 0.71
CA VAL A 326 17.79 -1.35 1.70
C VAL A 326 18.38 -2.74 1.59
N ASP A 327 19.56 -2.83 0.98
CA ASP A 327 20.33 -4.05 0.91
C ASP A 327 21.28 -4.16 2.13
N PRO A 328 21.30 -5.30 2.84
CA PRO A 328 22.15 -5.48 4.03
C PRO A 328 23.65 -5.34 3.75
N PHE A 329 24.10 -5.58 2.51
CA PHE A 329 25.50 -5.59 2.10
C PHE A 329 25.91 -4.33 1.34
N LEU A 330 25.05 -3.87 0.42
CA LEU A 330 25.31 -2.74 -0.44
C LEU A 330 24.81 -1.41 0.14
N GLY A 331 23.91 -1.44 1.11
CA GLY A 331 23.34 -0.29 1.78
C GLY A 331 22.04 0.19 1.14
N LYS A 332 21.72 1.48 1.29
CA LYS A 332 20.49 2.09 0.82
C LYS A 332 20.63 2.56 -0.63
N TYR A 333 19.67 2.19 -1.47
CA TYR A 333 19.44 2.72 -2.81
C TYR A 333 18.13 3.50 -2.83
N SER A 334 18.21 4.73 -3.34
CA SER A 334 17.02 5.53 -3.65
C SER A 334 16.77 5.44 -5.16
N MET A 335 15.68 4.78 -5.56
CA MET A 335 15.28 4.70 -6.95
C MET A 335 14.62 6.01 -7.36
N ILE A 336 15.13 6.61 -8.41
CA ILE A 336 14.69 7.91 -8.91
C ILE A 336 14.11 7.81 -10.31
N LYS A 337 13.15 8.69 -10.61
CA LYS A 337 12.80 9.07 -11.97
C LYS A 337 13.25 10.51 -12.20
N VAL A 338 14.05 10.72 -13.23
CA VAL A 338 14.54 12.06 -13.57
C VAL A 338 13.42 12.85 -14.24
N CYS A 339 12.98 13.96 -13.62
CA CYS A 339 11.88 14.78 -14.13
C CYS A 339 12.34 15.83 -15.13
N SER A 340 13.54 16.39 -14.94
CA SER A 340 14.16 17.35 -15.87
C SER A 340 15.68 17.35 -15.76
N GLY A 341 16.34 17.83 -16.80
CA GLY A 341 17.80 17.93 -16.87
C GLY A 341 18.51 16.59 -17.08
N VAL A 342 19.80 16.59 -16.80
CA VAL A 342 20.66 15.38 -16.83
C VAL A 342 21.40 15.31 -15.51
N ILE A 343 21.14 14.27 -14.74
CA ILE A 343 21.78 14.01 -13.44
C ILE A 343 23.06 13.22 -13.68
N LYS A 344 24.17 13.68 -13.09
CA LYS A 344 25.50 13.07 -13.24
C LYS A 344 26.05 12.59 -11.91
N SER A 345 26.97 11.65 -11.97
CA SER A 345 27.81 11.31 -10.82
C SER A 345 28.51 12.56 -10.29
N ASP A 346 28.68 12.65 -8.97
CA ASP A 346 29.25 13.78 -8.25
C ASP A 346 28.41 15.09 -8.25
N ASP A 347 27.23 15.13 -8.85
CA ASP A 347 26.30 16.25 -8.70
C ASP A 347 25.93 16.43 -7.21
N VAL A 348 25.64 17.69 -6.85
CA VAL A 348 25.03 18.05 -5.57
C VAL A 348 23.60 18.49 -5.86
N LEU A 349 22.63 17.75 -5.35
CA LEU A 349 21.22 18.11 -5.43
C LEU A 349 20.71 18.48 -4.04
N TYR A 350 19.65 19.26 -4.01
CA TYR A 350 18.95 19.66 -2.80
C TYR A 350 17.71 18.78 -2.63
N ASN A 351 17.62 18.07 -1.50
CA ASN A 351 16.41 17.38 -1.10
C ASN A 351 15.43 18.40 -0.56
N VAL A 352 14.38 18.66 -1.32
CA VAL A 352 13.41 19.74 -1.05
C VAL A 352 12.52 19.43 0.15
N ASP A 353 12.28 18.15 0.41
CA ASP A 353 11.40 17.68 1.49
C ASP A 353 12.14 17.55 2.83
N GLN A 354 13.43 17.24 2.82
CA GLN A 354 14.28 17.14 4.02
C GLN A 354 15.12 18.39 4.27
N GLU A 355 15.06 19.38 3.38
CA GLU A 355 15.81 20.66 3.45
C GLU A 355 17.32 20.45 3.58
N SER A 356 17.87 19.44 2.90
CA SER A 356 19.28 19.04 2.99
C SER A 356 19.95 18.94 1.63
N GLU A 357 21.28 19.17 1.58
CA GLU A 357 22.08 18.93 0.38
C GLU A 357 22.51 17.45 0.34
N GLU A 358 22.27 16.80 -0.79
CA GLU A 358 22.67 15.43 -1.07
C GLU A 358 23.75 15.40 -2.14
N LYS A 359 24.92 14.90 -1.79
CA LYS A 359 26.01 14.68 -2.75
C LYS A 359 25.86 13.30 -3.36
N LEU A 360 25.70 13.24 -4.69
CA LEU A 360 25.58 12.00 -5.42
C LEU A 360 26.96 11.38 -5.60
N SER A 361 27.18 10.18 -5.07
CA SER A 361 28.46 9.49 -5.23
C SER A 361 28.54 8.71 -6.53
N LYS A 362 27.54 7.87 -6.79
CA LYS A 362 27.43 7.01 -7.97
C LYS A 362 25.98 6.84 -8.37
N LEU A 363 25.77 6.75 -9.66
CA LEU A 363 24.48 6.44 -10.26
C LEU A 363 24.46 5.01 -10.76
N TYR A 364 23.31 4.36 -10.65
CA TYR A 364 23.12 2.99 -11.07
C TYR A 364 21.84 2.82 -11.88
N VAL A 365 21.85 1.83 -12.75
CA VAL A 365 20.67 1.19 -13.29
C VAL A 365 20.60 -0.19 -12.65
N LEU A 366 19.48 -0.53 -12.01
CA LEU A 366 19.31 -1.83 -11.37
C LEU A 366 18.79 -2.84 -12.39
N GLU A 367 19.52 -3.93 -12.60
CA GLU A 367 19.10 -5.09 -13.39
C GLU A 367 18.76 -6.23 -12.43
N GLY A 368 17.52 -6.23 -11.94
CA GLY A 368 17.15 -7.12 -10.83
C GLY A 368 18.02 -6.82 -9.61
N SER A 369 18.76 -7.81 -9.13
CA SER A 369 19.68 -7.68 -7.99
C SER A 369 21.02 -7.01 -8.34
N LYS A 370 21.33 -6.77 -9.62
CA LYS A 370 22.65 -6.29 -10.06
C LYS A 370 22.64 -4.78 -10.28
N PRO A 371 23.40 -3.99 -9.54
CA PRO A 371 23.60 -2.58 -9.82
C PRO A 371 24.65 -2.41 -10.93
N ILE A 372 24.27 -1.74 -12.03
CA ILE A 372 25.16 -1.37 -13.14
C ILE A 372 25.44 0.12 -13.00
N GLU A 373 26.70 0.48 -12.78
CA GLU A 373 27.12 1.89 -12.65
C GLU A 373 27.00 2.62 -14.01
N VAL A 374 26.40 3.81 -13.97
CA VAL A 374 26.23 4.68 -15.15
C VAL A 374 26.75 6.08 -14.84
N PRO A 375 27.31 6.81 -15.83
CA PRO A 375 27.86 8.13 -15.61
C PRO A 375 26.79 9.21 -15.44
N GLU A 376 25.64 9.05 -16.09
CA GLU A 376 24.55 10.02 -16.07
C GLU A 376 23.20 9.36 -16.35
N LEU A 377 22.13 10.03 -15.92
CA LEU A 377 20.72 9.68 -16.17
C LEU A 377 20.02 10.90 -16.79
N HIS A 378 19.37 10.72 -17.93
CA HIS A 378 18.61 11.75 -18.63
C HIS A 378 17.19 11.89 -18.08
N ALA A 379 16.61 13.07 -18.33
CA ALA A 379 15.18 13.29 -18.08
C ALA A 379 14.31 12.16 -18.67
N GLY A 380 13.39 11.66 -17.89
CA GLY A 380 12.54 10.52 -18.24
C GLY A 380 13.12 9.17 -17.87
N ASP A 381 14.41 9.04 -17.57
CA ASP A 381 15.02 7.75 -17.22
C ASP A 381 14.81 7.38 -15.74
N ILE A 382 14.80 6.08 -15.48
CA ILE A 382 14.77 5.50 -14.14
C ILE A 382 16.14 4.94 -13.79
N GLY A 383 16.64 5.33 -12.64
CA GLY A 383 17.88 4.82 -12.08
C GLY A 383 17.87 4.79 -10.57
N ALA A 384 19.02 4.57 -9.96
CA ALA A 384 19.17 4.51 -8.51
C ALA A 384 20.40 5.29 -8.05
N ILE A 385 20.28 5.93 -6.90
CA ILE A 385 21.38 6.62 -6.22
C ILE A 385 21.69 5.87 -4.93
N ALA A 386 22.96 5.51 -4.74
CA ALA A 386 23.38 4.83 -3.52
C ALA A 386 23.71 5.83 -2.41
N LYS A 387 23.36 5.45 -1.17
CA LYS A 387 23.84 6.09 0.06
C LYS A 387 23.46 7.55 0.23
N LEU A 388 22.30 7.99 -0.28
CA LEU A 388 21.73 9.27 0.12
C LEU A 388 21.46 9.26 1.65
N GLY A 389 21.75 10.39 2.30
CA GLY A 389 21.69 10.48 3.77
C GLY A 389 20.27 10.37 4.30
N ASP A 390 19.52 11.45 4.24
CA ASP A 390 18.20 11.58 4.83
C ASP A 390 17.04 11.34 3.84
N ALA A 391 17.35 11.08 2.58
CA ALA A 391 16.39 10.93 1.50
C ALA A 391 15.42 9.75 1.73
N ARG A 392 14.14 9.96 1.44
CA ARG A 392 13.04 9.00 1.64
C ARG A 392 12.22 8.84 0.37
N THR A 393 11.47 7.77 0.27
CA THR A 393 10.47 7.60 -0.80
C THR A 393 9.46 8.73 -0.76
N GLY A 394 9.20 9.34 -1.91
CA GLY A 394 8.35 10.52 -2.08
C GLY A 394 9.08 11.86 -2.01
N ASP A 395 10.38 11.89 -1.69
CA ASP A 395 11.15 13.12 -1.67
C ASP A 395 11.49 13.59 -3.09
N SER A 396 11.59 14.92 -3.23
CA SER A 396 11.97 15.59 -4.47
C SER A 396 13.42 16.07 -4.39
N LEU A 397 14.21 15.72 -5.39
CA LEU A 397 15.58 16.20 -5.56
C LEU A 397 15.61 17.26 -6.65
N ALA A 398 16.21 18.40 -6.39
CA ALA A 398 16.29 19.51 -7.34
C ALA A 398 17.59 20.31 -7.18
N THR A 399 17.84 21.28 -8.04
CA THR A 399 18.93 22.23 -7.81
C THR A 399 18.52 23.25 -6.74
N LYS A 400 19.46 23.71 -5.94
CA LYS A 400 19.22 24.65 -4.82
C LYS A 400 18.51 25.95 -5.25
N ASN A 401 18.82 26.40 -6.47
CA ASN A 401 18.25 27.65 -7.02
C ASN A 401 16.89 27.43 -7.70
N ASN A 402 16.46 26.17 -7.90
CA ASN A 402 15.18 25.81 -8.50
C ASN A 402 14.59 24.64 -7.71
N GLN A 403 14.12 24.91 -6.50
CA GLN A 403 13.59 23.90 -5.58
C GLN A 403 12.18 23.51 -5.98
N VAL A 404 12.07 22.41 -6.72
CA VAL A 404 10.79 21.92 -7.20
C VAL A 404 10.35 20.72 -6.34
N ARG A 405 9.13 20.80 -5.78
CA ARG A 405 8.48 19.72 -5.07
C ARG A 405 7.45 19.05 -5.97
N TYR A 406 7.57 17.75 -6.14
CA TYR A 406 6.65 16.90 -6.90
C TYR A 406 5.64 16.19 -5.97
N GLY A 407 4.58 15.64 -6.57
CA GLY A 407 3.64 14.78 -5.85
C GLY A 407 4.30 13.50 -5.33
N LYS A 408 3.93 13.09 -4.12
CA LYS A 408 4.39 11.83 -3.53
C LYS A 408 3.57 10.65 -4.06
N PRO A 409 4.12 9.42 -4.09
CA PRO A 409 3.33 8.23 -4.36
C PRO A 409 2.16 8.13 -3.38
N ASP A 410 0.95 7.94 -3.90
CA ASP A 410 -0.25 7.77 -3.09
C ASP A 410 -0.46 6.28 -2.83
N VAL A 411 0.02 5.82 -1.68
CA VAL A 411 -0.04 4.41 -1.27
C VAL A 411 -1.12 4.16 -0.23
N SER A 412 -1.66 2.95 -0.26
CA SER A 412 -2.70 2.51 0.65
C SER A 412 -2.23 2.51 2.10
N THR A 413 -3.10 2.93 3.02
CA THR A 413 -2.82 2.91 4.46
C THR A 413 -2.98 1.49 5.02
N PRO A 414 -2.01 1.00 5.81
CA PRO A 414 -2.10 -0.33 6.41
C PRO A 414 -3.21 -0.39 7.47
N TYR A 415 -4.04 -1.43 7.41
CA TYR A 415 -5.22 -1.60 8.27
C TYR A 415 -5.20 -2.88 9.12
N THR A 416 -4.32 -3.83 8.83
CA THR A 416 -4.18 -5.05 9.63
C THR A 416 -3.17 -4.82 10.73
N ALA A 417 -3.59 -4.93 11.99
CA ALA A 417 -2.72 -4.72 13.14
C ALA A 417 -2.48 -6.00 13.92
N LYS A 418 -1.24 -6.25 14.33
CA LYS A 418 -0.87 -7.27 15.33
C LYS A 418 -0.02 -6.63 16.41
N ARG A 419 -0.25 -7.05 17.64
CA ARG A 419 0.64 -6.70 18.74
C ARG A 419 1.90 -7.54 18.66
N TYR A 420 3.06 -6.93 18.77
CA TYR A 420 4.34 -7.66 18.85
C TYR A 420 5.01 -7.49 20.21
N LYS A 421 5.78 -8.49 20.59
CA LYS A 421 6.68 -8.46 21.74
C LYS A 421 8.03 -9.02 21.32
N PRO A 422 9.15 -8.42 21.74
CA PRO A 422 10.46 -9.04 21.62
C PRO A 422 10.49 -10.39 22.33
N LYS A 423 11.01 -11.44 21.69
CA LYS A 423 11.27 -12.71 22.37
C LYS A 423 12.38 -12.54 23.42
N ASN A 424 13.39 -11.74 23.11
CA ASN A 424 14.45 -11.39 24.04
C ASN A 424 14.35 -9.89 24.39
N LYS A 425 14.25 -9.57 25.67
CA LYS A 425 14.14 -8.19 26.16
C LYS A 425 15.35 -7.31 25.80
N ALA A 426 16.52 -7.90 25.60
CA ALA A 426 17.73 -7.17 25.20
C ALA A 426 17.67 -6.64 23.74
N ASP A 427 16.76 -7.15 22.91
CA ASP A 427 16.68 -6.79 21.50
C ASP A 427 15.67 -5.63 21.19
N VAL A 428 15.08 -5.00 22.21
CA VAL A 428 14.07 -3.94 22.06
C VAL A 428 14.55 -2.81 21.13
N ASP A 429 15.73 -2.25 21.42
CA ASP A 429 16.28 -1.13 20.63
C ASP A 429 16.65 -1.58 19.21
N LYS A 430 17.19 -2.78 19.08
CA LYS A 430 17.57 -3.36 17.79
C LYS A 430 16.35 -3.61 16.91
N ILE A 431 15.24 -4.08 17.49
CA ILE A 431 13.96 -4.26 16.79
C ILE A 431 13.40 -2.91 16.34
N SER A 432 13.43 -1.90 17.22
CA SER A 432 12.95 -0.55 16.88
C SER A 432 13.75 0.06 15.72
N GLN A 433 15.08 -0.08 15.72
CA GLN A 433 15.93 0.38 14.63
C GLN A 433 15.71 -0.42 13.34
N ALA A 434 15.47 -1.73 13.43
CA ALA A 434 15.17 -2.57 12.29
C ALA A 434 13.85 -2.15 11.64
N PHE A 435 12.78 -1.98 12.43
CA PHE A 435 11.49 -1.50 11.92
C PHE A 435 11.60 -0.10 11.32
N ALA A 436 12.35 0.82 11.91
CA ALA A 436 12.58 2.14 11.36
C ALA A 436 13.23 2.09 9.95
N LYS A 437 14.15 1.16 9.72
CA LYS A 437 14.75 0.93 8.39
C LYS A 437 13.75 0.27 7.42
N MET A 438 13.00 -0.73 7.88
CA MET A 438 12.02 -1.41 7.03
C MET A 438 10.88 -0.48 6.60
N MET A 439 10.45 0.45 7.46
CA MET A 439 9.46 1.49 7.11
C MET A 439 9.98 2.52 6.07
N GLN A 440 11.30 2.56 5.80
CA GLN A 440 11.82 3.35 4.68
C GLN A 440 11.70 2.63 3.35
N GLU A 441 11.69 1.28 3.36
CA GLU A 441 11.50 0.45 2.17
C GLU A 441 10.02 0.30 1.83
N ASP A 442 9.16 0.17 2.84
CA ASP A 442 7.76 -0.21 2.71
C ASP A 442 6.86 0.82 3.39
N LEU A 443 6.24 1.66 2.57
CA LEU A 443 5.33 2.72 3.03
C LEU A 443 4.00 2.17 3.57
N THR A 444 3.66 0.92 3.28
CA THR A 444 2.46 0.24 3.79
C THR A 444 2.70 -0.53 5.09
N MET A 445 3.88 -0.36 5.69
CA MET A 445 4.23 -0.90 7.00
C MET A 445 4.27 0.23 8.04
N LYS A 446 3.75 -0.03 9.25
CA LYS A 446 3.83 0.92 10.37
C LYS A 446 4.06 0.20 11.68
N ALA A 447 5.06 0.62 12.46
CA ALA A 447 5.29 0.16 13.81
C ALA A 447 5.03 1.31 14.80
N VAL A 448 4.14 1.08 15.76
CA VAL A 448 3.65 2.12 16.68
C VAL A 448 3.78 1.66 18.12
N ASN A 449 4.24 2.56 18.99
CA ASN A 449 4.17 2.38 20.44
C ASN A 449 2.85 3.01 20.95
N ASP A 450 1.89 2.16 21.26
CA ASP A 450 0.63 2.56 21.89
C ASP A 450 0.83 2.65 23.41
N SER A 451 1.25 3.82 23.86
CA SER A 451 1.53 4.09 25.27
C SER A 451 0.27 4.00 26.14
N ALA A 452 -0.90 4.34 25.60
CA ALA A 452 -2.17 4.31 26.32
C ALA A 452 -2.57 2.90 26.76
N ASN A 453 -2.26 1.89 25.94
CA ASN A 453 -2.60 0.48 26.20
C ASN A 453 -1.36 -0.37 26.56
N HIS A 454 -0.21 0.28 26.74
CA HIS A 454 1.06 -0.39 27.03
C HIS A 454 1.32 -1.56 26.09
N GLN A 455 1.32 -1.29 24.79
CA GLN A 455 1.57 -2.28 23.73
C GLN A 455 2.30 -1.67 22.56
N THR A 456 2.98 -2.53 21.81
CA THR A 456 3.58 -2.17 20.53
C THR A 456 2.80 -2.87 19.41
N LEU A 457 2.44 -2.12 18.40
CA LEU A 457 1.61 -2.57 17.29
C LEU A 457 2.42 -2.54 15.99
N LEU A 458 2.25 -3.60 15.19
CA LEU A 458 2.76 -3.71 13.84
C LEU A 458 1.57 -3.74 12.88
N TYR A 459 1.54 -2.78 11.97
CA TYR A 459 0.52 -2.67 10.93
C TYR A 459 1.09 -3.11 9.58
N GLY A 460 0.25 -3.74 8.77
CA GLY A 460 0.49 -4.12 7.39
C GLY A 460 -0.82 -4.19 6.62
N MET A 461 -0.74 -4.48 5.32
CA MET A 461 -1.90 -4.59 4.44
C MET A 461 -2.70 -5.89 4.64
N GLY A 462 -2.09 -6.91 5.23
CA GLY A 462 -2.72 -8.20 5.50
C GLY A 462 -1.84 -9.11 6.35
N ASP A 463 -2.35 -10.30 6.66
CA ASP A 463 -1.64 -11.27 7.48
C ASP A 463 -0.33 -11.74 6.84
N GLN A 464 -0.34 -11.99 5.52
CA GLN A 464 0.86 -12.42 4.80
C GLN A 464 1.93 -11.32 4.78
N HIS A 465 1.52 -10.06 4.64
CA HIS A 465 2.44 -8.94 4.72
C HIS A 465 3.15 -8.89 6.09
N ILE A 466 2.40 -8.97 7.19
CA ILE A 466 2.96 -8.97 8.54
C ILE A 466 3.89 -10.17 8.76
N ASP A 467 3.55 -11.35 8.26
CA ASP A 467 4.37 -12.55 8.37
C ASP A 467 5.70 -12.40 7.61
N ILE A 468 5.70 -11.73 6.46
CA ILE A 468 6.91 -11.40 5.70
C ILE A 468 7.77 -10.37 6.43
N ILE A 469 7.17 -9.33 7.00
CA ILE A 469 7.88 -8.34 7.82
C ILE A 469 8.64 -9.04 8.96
N VAL A 470 7.99 -9.96 9.67
CA VAL A 470 8.61 -10.72 10.76
C VAL A 470 9.69 -11.67 10.26
N SER A 471 9.48 -12.31 9.10
CA SER A 471 10.49 -13.18 8.48
C SER A 471 11.73 -12.38 8.06
N LYS A 472 11.56 -11.23 7.42
CA LYS A 472 12.65 -10.30 7.05
C LYS A 472 13.36 -9.75 8.29
N LEU A 473 12.65 -9.49 9.39
CA LEU A 473 13.21 -9.06 10.66
C LEU A 473 14.18 -10.10 11.22
N LEU A 474 13.77 -11.37 11.21
CA LEU A 474 14.63 -12.48 11.63
C LEU A 474 15.81 -12.68 10.66
N GLU A 475 15.55 -12.68 9.37
CA GLU A 475 16.57 -13.00 8.37
C GLU A 475 17.66 -11.93 8.28
N ARG A 476 17.27 -10.65 8.15
CA ARG A 476 18.20 -9.54 7.93
C ARG A 476 18.81 -9.01 9.22
N TYR A 477 18.03 -8.93 10.30
CA TYR A 477 18.46 -8.28 11.54
C TYR A 477 18.74 -9.25 12.70
N LYS A 478 18.43 -10.56 12.53
CA LYS A 478 18.67 -11.61 13.52
C LYS A 478 18.00 -11.34 14.87
N VAL A 479 16.78 -10.80 14.83
CA VAL A 479 15.93 -10.56 16.01
C VAL A 479 14.55 -11.14 15.78
N GLU A 480 13.91 -11.59 16.87
CA GLU A 480 12.61 -12.25 16.81
C GLU A 480 11.56 -11.54 17.65
N VAL A 481 10.34 -11.55 17.16
CA VAL A 481 9.16 -11.06 17.86
C VAL A 481 8.08 -12.15 17.95
N GLU A 482 7.27 -12.08 18.98
CA GLU A 482 6.03 -12.85 19.10
C GLU A 482 4.86 -11.96 18.72
N LEU A 483 4.02 -12.45 17.83
CA LEU A 483 2.80 -11.77 17.42
C LEU A 483 1.62 -12.26 18.26
N SER A 484 0.73 -11.34 18.60
CA SER A 484 -0.51 -11.62 19.31
C SER A 484 -1.60 -10.63 18.91
N ARG A 485 -2.83 -10.91 19.31
CA ARG A 485 -3.97 -10.01 19.10
C ARG A 485 -3.71 -8.66 19.80
N PRO A 486 -4.01 -7.51 19.17
CA PRO A 486 -4.00 -6.21 19.83
C PRO A 486 -4.91 -6.19 21.05
N LYS A 487 -4.51 -5.45 22.07
CA LYS A 487 -5.40 -5.17 23.19
C LYS A 487 -6.33 -4.03 22.79
N VAL A 488 -7.59 -4.17 23.13
CA VAL A 488 -8.58 -3.13 22.94
C VAL A 488 -8.54 -2.14 24.10
N ALA A 489 -8.70 -0.89 23.79
CA ALA A 489 -8.59 0.24 24.74
C ALA A 489 -9.89 0.46 25.52
N PHE A 490 -10.33 -0.51 26.33
CA PHE A 490 -11.48 -0.29 27.22
C PHE A 490 -11.26 0.88 28.18
N ARG A 491 -12.36 1.45 28.69
CA ARG A 491 -12.40 2.44 29.75
C ARG A 491 -13.39 2.02 30.81
N GLU A 492 -13.25 2.58 32.03
CA GLU A 492 -14.22 2.39 33.11
C GLU A 492 -14.99 3.69 33.35
N THR A 493 -16.26 3.56 33.68
CA THR A 493 -17.09 4.70 34.14
C THR A 493 -18.14 4.24 35.13
N ILE A 494 -18.90 5.17 35.69
CA ILE A 494 -19.97 4.89 36.68
C ILE A 494 -21.33 5.30 36.12
N ARG A 495 -22.39 4.60 36.58
CA ARG A 495 -23.78 4.85 36.15
C ARG A 495 -24.66 5.48 37.22
N LYS A 496 -24.28 5.35 38.47
CA LYS A 496 -25.02 5.88 39.64
C LYS A 496 -24.16 6.81 40.43
N ASN A 497 -24.80 7.56 41.31
CA ASN A 497 -24.11 8.39 42.28
C ASN A 497 -23.79 7.54 43.51
N SER A 498 -22.68 7.87 44.17
CA SER A 498 -22.30 7.32 45.47
C SER A 498 -21.88 8.43 46.42
N ASP A 499 -22.02 8.19 47.71
CA ASP A 499 -21.59 9.07 48.79
C ASP A 499 -20.82 8.21 49.78
N VAL A 500 -19.53 8.47 49.94
CA VAL A 500 -18.65 7.60 50.70
C VAL A 500 -17.72 8.36 51.60
N GLU A 501 -17.35 7.70 52.67
CA GLU A 501 -16.37 8.18 53.66
C GLU A 501 -15.16 7.23 53.64
N ALA A 502 -13.94 7.80 53.62
CA ALA A 502 -12.70 7.07 53.78
C ALA A 502 -11.77 7.75 54.75
N LYS A 503 -11.21 6.95 55.65
CA LYS A 503 -10.33 7.39 56.72
C LYS A 503 -9.04 6.62 56.74
N TYR A 504 -7.96 7.27 56.38
CA TYR A 504 -6.62 6.70 56.47
C TYR A 504 -5.99 7.08 57.82
N LYS A 505 -5.76 6.07 58.67
CA LYS A 505 -5.09 6.23 59.94
C LYS A 505 -4.02 5.16 60.10
N LYS A 506 -2.75 5.59 60.23
CA LYS A 506 -1.62 4.69 60.48
C LYS A 506 -0.76 5.25 61.60
N GLN A 507 -0.44 4.43 62.57
CA GLN A 507 0.38 4.79 63.71
C GLN A 507 1.51 3.74 63.84
N SER A 508 2.73 4.15 63.52
CA SER A 508 3.92 3.26 63.53
C SER A 508 5.08 3.95 64.24
N GLY A 509 4.90 4.31 65.52
CA GLY A 509 5.91 4.94 66.38
C GLY A 509 6.24 6.41 66.02
N GLY A 510 6.11 7.36 66.95
CA GLY A 510 6.33 8.78 66.68
C GLY A 510 5.10 9.50 66.13
N HIS A 511 5.26 10.29 65.04
CA HIS A 511 4.13 10.99 64.43
C HIS A 511 3.26 10.01 63.65
N GLY A 512 1.94 10.01 63.86
CA GLY A 512 0.95 9.24 63.12
C GLY A 512 0.67 9.82 61.71
N GLN A 513 -0.09 9.11 60.93
CA GLN A 513 -0.63 9.60 59.65
C GLN A 513 -2.17 9.63 59.76
N TYR A 514 -2.78 10.73 59.40
CA TYR A 514 -4.22 10.92 59.47
C TYR A 514 -4.75 11.69 58.26
N GLY A 515 -5.67 11.10 57.51
CA GLY A 515 -6.41 11.74 56.42
C GLY A 515 -7.85 11.22 56.43
N HIS A 516 -8.84 12.10 56.40
CA HIS A 516 -10.24 11.73 56.40
C HIS A 516 -11.01 12.60 55.44
N VAL A 517 -11.69 11.99 54.47
CA VAL A 517 -12.48 12.65 53.40
C VAL A 517 -13.85 12.02 53.29
N LYS A 518 -14.86 12.86 53.06
CA LYS A 518 -16.17 12.43 52.56
C LYS A 518 -16.37 12.96 51.17
N MET A 519 -16.69 12.08 50.22
CA MET A 519 -16.72 12.40 48.81
C MET A 519 -17.97 11.84 48.14
N ARG A 520 -18.51 12.62 47.22
CA ARG A 520 -19.57 12.19 46.30
C ARG A 520 -19.00 11.95 44.92
N PHE A 521 -19.41 10.87 44.29
CA PHE A 521 -19.06 10.55 42.94
C PHE A 521 -20.31 10.45 42.08
N SER A 522 -20.24 11.00 40.86
CA SER A 522 -21.31 10.98 39.88
C SER A 522 -20.74 10.98 38.45
N ALA A 523 -21.54 10.65 37.46
CA ALA A 523 -21.13 10.83 36.07
C ALA A 523 -20.94 12.31 35.74
N SER A 524 -19.84 12.67 35.09
CA SER A 524 -19.58 14.05 34.65
C SER A 524 -20.32 14.44 33.35
N GLY A 525 -20.75 13.45 32.55
CA GLY A 525 -21.32 13.64 31.22
C GLY A 525 -20.30 13.89 30.12
N ASP A 526 -19.02 14.01 30.46
CA ASP A 526 -17.92 14.24 29.50
C ASP A 526 -16.94 13.06 29.55
N LEU A 527 -17.01 12.17 28.56
CA LEU A 527 -16.15 10.99 28.47
C LEU A 527 -14.74 11.30 27.89
N GLU A 528 -14.49 12.52 27.44
CA GLU A 528 -13.17 12.92 26.99
C GLU A 528 -12.25 13.23 28.17
N LYS A 529 -12.82 13.61 29.32
CA LYS A 529 -12.06 13.86 30.52
C LYS A 529 -12.08 12.67 31.49
N PRO A 530 -10.94 12.31 32.07
CA PRO A 530 -10.89 11.27 33.09
C PRO A 530 -11.78 11.58 34.30
N TYR A 531 -11.65 12.79 34.82
CA TYR A 531 -12.42 13.24 35.98
C TYR A 531 -12.63 14.78 35.98
N VAL A 532 -13.61 15.21 36.76
CA VAL A 532 -13.81 16.59 37.17
C VAL A 532 -13.76 16.60 38.70
N PHE A 533 -12.90 17.43 39.29
CA PHE A 533 -12.79 17.58 40.75
C PHE A 533 -13.43 18.89 41.20
N GLU A 534 -14.31 18.79 42.18
CA GLU A 534 -14.93 19.96 42.82
C GLU A 534 -14.79 19.86 44.36
N GLN A 535 -14.87 20.98 45.02
CA GLN A 535 -14.84 21.06 46.49
C GLN A 535 -15.98 21.91 47.00
N GLU A 536 -16.69 21.39 48.01
CA GLU A 536 -17.83 22.01 48.68
C GLU A 536 -17.64 22.02 50.20
N VAL A 537 -16.40 21.98 50.70
CA VAL A 537 -16.10 21.88 52.12
C VAL A 537 -16.48 23.17 52.84
N VAL A 538 -17.31 23.05 53.90
CA VAL A 538 -17.76 24.16 54.75
C VAL A 538 -17.10 24.06 56.12
N GLY A 539 -16.86 25.23 56.76
CA GLY A 539 -16.36 25.28 58.12
C GLY A 539 -14.92 24.85 58.38
N GLY A 540 -14.14 24.61 57.28
CA GLY A 540 -12.73 24.21 57.39
C GLY A 540 -12.50 22.77 57.88
N ALA A 541 -13.49 21.89 57.72
CA ALA A 541 -13.41 20.48 58.10
C ALA A 541 -12.19 19.77 57.48
N VAL A 542 -11.85 20.12 56.25
CA VAL A 542 -10.58 19.80 55.58
C VAL A 542 -9.88 21.13 55.26
N PRO A 543 -8.65 21.37 55.77
CA PRO A 543 -7.90 22.58 55.42
C PRO A 543 -7.59 22.68 53.93
N LYS A 544 -7.68 23.91 53.35
CA LYS A 544 -7.55 24.16 51.90
C LYS A 544 -6.22 23.69 51.30
N ASN A 545 -5.15 23.70 52.09
CA ASN A 545 -3.82 23.22 51.68
C ASN A 545 -3.80 21.72 51.33
N TYR A 546 -4.79 20.93 51.79
CA TYR A 546 -4.88 19.49 51.44
C TYR A 546 -5.76 19.18 50.21
N PHE A 547 -6.51 20.17 49.70
CA PHE A 547 -7.33 19.94 48.47
C PHE A 547 -6.52 19.50 47.28
N PRO A 548 -5.32 20.07 46.97
CA PRO A 548 -4.47 19.56 45.89
C PRO A 548 -3.99 18.12 46.11
N ALA A 549 -3.81 17.71 47.38
CA ALA A 549 -3.43 16.35 47.71
C ALA A 549 -4.57 15.35 47.47
N VAL A 550 -5.82 15.75 47.81
CA VAL A 550 -7.01 14.96 47.50
C VAL A 550 -7.17 14.80 45.97
N GLU A 551 -7.07 15.90 45.21
CA GLU A 551 -7.16 15.88 43.75
C GLU A 551 -6.07 15.00 43.10
N LYS A 552 -4.80 15.08 43.58
CA LYS A 552 -3.73 14.20 43.15
C LYS A 552 -4.05 12.72 43.43
N GLY A 553 -4.75 12.45 44.55
CA GLY A 553 -5.24 11.11 44.86
C GLY A 553 -6.25 10.59 43.82
N ILE A 554 -7.21 11.43 43.43
CA ILE A 554 -8.16 11.10 42.36
C ILE A 554 -7.45 10.93 41.03
N GLN A 555 -6.54 11.84 40.66
CA GLN A 555 -5.75 11.81 39.45
C GLN A 555 -4.97 10.49 39.30
N GLU A 556 -4.42 9.97 40.37
CA GLU A 556 -3.72 8.69 40.37
C GLU A 556 -4.69 7.51 40.31
N ALA A 557 -5.80 7.57 41.06
CA ALA A 557 -6.78 6.50 41.09
C ALA A 557 -7.48 6.25 39.75
N VAL A 558 -7.75 7.31 38.97
CA VAL A 558 -8.39 7.20 37.64
C VAL A 558 -7.49 6.55 36.58
N GLN A 559 -6.18 6.45 36.79
CA GLN A 559 -5.28 5.79 35.86
C GLN A 559 -5.48 4.26 35.80
N LYS A 560 -5.95 3.70 36.92
CA LYS A 560 -6.24 2.26 37.05
C LYS A 560 -7.55 2.09 37.81
N GLY A 561 -8.63 1.94 37.06
CA GLY A 561 -9.96 1.77 37.62
C GLY A 561 -10.08 0.47 38.45
N PRO A 562 -10.92 0.49 39.47
CA PRO A 562 -11.06 -0.63 40.41
C PRO A 562 -11.86 -1.81 39.85
N LEU A 563 -12.56 -1.68 38.71
CA LEU A 563 -13.37 -2.76 38.11
C LEU A 563 -12.51 -3.78 37.33
N ALA A 564 -11.64 -3.30 36.46
CA ALA A 564 -10.83 -4.15 35.59
C ALA A 564 -9.42 -3.55 35.31
N ALA A 565 -8.98 -2.58 36.11
CA ALA A 565 -7.73 -1.86 35.97
C ALA A 565 -7.56 -1.18 34.60
N TYR A 566 -8.66 -0.69 34.00
CA TYR A 566 -8.65 0.20 32.86
C TYR A 566 -8.70 1.67 33.31
N PRO A 567 -8.21 2.62 32.51
CA PRO A 567 -8.37 4.03 32.83
C PRO A 567 -9.83 4.42 32.95
N VAL A 568 -10.12 5.23 33.95
CA VAL A 568 -11.47 5.76 34.22
C VAL A 568 -11.71 7.03 33.43
N VAL A 569 -12.92 7.22 32.93
CA VAL A 569 -13.37 8.42 32.23
C VAL A 569 -14.75 8.85 32.70
N GLY A 570 -15.05 10.13 32.58
CA GLY A 570 -16.40 10.64 32.79
C GLY A 570 -16.87 10.68 34.24
N VAL A 571 -16.00 10.81 35.23
CA VAL A 571 -16.33 10.83 36.66
C VAL A 571 -16.19 12.24 37.24
N LYS A 572 -17.22 12.70 37.97
CA LYS A 572 -17.17 13.90 38.81
C LYS A 572 -16.96 13.47 40.25
N ALA A 573 -15.92 14.01 40.89
CA ALA A 573 -15.58 13.78 42.29
C ALA A 573 -15.72 15.08 43.09
N VAL A 574 -16.56 15.08 44.09
CA VAL A 574 -16.82 16.25 44.93
C VAL A 574 -16.38 15.96 46.37
N LEU A 575 -15.38 16.69 46.83
CA LEU A 575 -15.00 16.70 48.26
C LEU A 575 -15.93 17.67 49.01
N TYR A 576 -16.74 17.18 49.94
CA TYR A 576 -17.71 18.04 50.63
C TYR A 576 -17.52 18.11 52.15
N ASP A 577 -16.88 17.11 52.79
CA ASP A 577 -16.62 17.09 54.23
C ASP A 577 -15.40 16.21 54.54
N GLY A 578 -14.99 16.17 55.82
CA GLY A 578 -13.89 15.35 56.28
C GLY A 578 -13.47 15.75 57.68
N SER A 579 -12.26 15.37 58.10
CA SER A 579 -11.64 15.89 59.30
C SER A 579 -10.11 15.79 59.20
N TYR A 580 -9.42 16.60 59.99
CA TYR A 580 -7.96 16.58 60.07
C TYR A 580 -7.49 16.47 61.52
N HIS A 581 -6.26 16.05 61.72
CA HIS A 581 -5.58 16.03 63.01
C HIS A 581 -4.43 17.02 62.97
N PRO A 582 -4.33 17.96 63.96
CA PRO A 582 -3.36 19.06 63.91
C PRO A 582 -1.89 18.62 63.79
N VAL A 583 -1.55 17.40 64.24
CA VAL A 583 -0.16 16.88 64.27
C VAL A 583 0.05 15.77 63.22
N ASP A 584 -0.94 14.89 63.03
CA ASP A 584 -0.77 13.66 62.24
C ASP A 584 -1.28 13.79 60.81
N SER A 585 -1.93 14.90 60.44
CA SER A 585 -2.39 15.11 59.05
C SER A 585 -1.26 15.53 58.14
N SER A 586 -1.22 14.92 56.96
CA SER A 586 -0.24 15.18 55.92
C SER A 586 -0.88 15.09 54.55
N GLU A 587 -0.24 15.71 53.54
CA GLU A 587 -0.66 15.59 52.13
C GLU A 587 -0.76 14.12 51.69
N MET A 588 0.21 13.30 52.09
CA MET A 588 0.21 11.88 51.76
C MET A 588 -0.98 11.13 52.37
N ALA A 589 -1.34 11.44 53.61
CA ALA A 589 -2.48 10.83 54.28
C ALA A 589 -3.81 11.18 53.59
N PHE A 590 -3.99 12.45 53.18
CA PHE A 590 -5.17 12.89 52.43
C PHE A 590 -5.22 12.31 51.02
N LYS A 591 -4.07 12.24 50.33
CA LYS A 591 -3.96 11.57 49.04
C LYS A 591 -4.39 10.10 49.14
N THR A 592 -3.89 9.38 50.13
CA THR A 592 -4.23 7.98 50.37
C THR A 592 -5.72 7.80 50.71
N ALA A 593 -6.27 8.68 51.58
CA ALA A 593 -7.69 8.66 51.91
C ALA A 593 -8.56 8.91 50.65
N ALA A 594 -8.16 9.82 49.76
CA ALA A 594 -8.85 10.12 48.52
C ALA A 594 -8.84 8.90 47.56
N ILE A 595 -7.71 8.18 47.42
CA ILE A 595 -7.62 6.96 46.63
C ILE A 595 -8.57 5.88 47.19
N GLN A 596 -8.62 5.72 48.52
CA GLN A 596 -9.54 4.76 49.13
C GLN A 596 -11.01 5.16 48.96
N ALA A 597 -11.34 6.45 49.13
CA ALA A 597 -12.67 6.97 48.85
C ALA A 597 -13.09 6.73 47.40
N PHE A 598 -12.19 7.00 46.45
CA PHE A 598 -12.44 6.76 45.04
C PHE A 598 -12.72 5.28 44.75
N LYS A 599 -11.86 4.37 45.20
CA LYS A 599 -12.05 2.92 44.98
C LYS A 599 -13.41 2.46 45.53
N LYS A 600 -13.74 2.83 46.75
CA LYS A 600 -15.00 2.47 47.39
C LYS A 600 -16.20 3.08 46.66
N GLY A 601 -16.18 4.40 46.46
CA GLY A 601 -17.29 5.12 45.82
C GLY A 601 -17.52 4.71 44.38
N PHE A 602 -16.47 4.43 43.63
CA PHE A 602 -16.54 3.95 42.25
C PHE A 602 -17.26 2.59 42.18
N MET A 603 -16.92 1.65 43.07
CA MET A 603 -17.56 0.33 43.08
C MET A 603 -19.04 0.41 43.54
N GLU A 604 -19.38 1.29 44.49
CA GLU A 604 -20.77 1.52 44.92
C GLU A 604 -21.62 2.23 43.85
N ALA A 605 -20.99 2.97 42.92
CA ALA A 605 -21.64 3.75 41.86
C ALA A 605 -22.04 2.93 40.63
N SER A 606 -22.10 1.60 40.71
CA SER A 606 -22.41 0.71 39.59
C SER A 606 -21.48 0.93 38.39
N PRO A 607 -20.21 0.56 38.52
CA PRO A 607 -19.22 0.73 37.45
C PRO A 607 -19.51 -0.15 36.23
N VAL A 608 -19.15 0.33 35.04
CA VAL A 608 -19.29 -0.36 33.79
C VAL A 608 -18.03 -0.18 32.91
N LEU A 609 -17.78 -1.15 32.02
CA LEU A 609 -16.78 -1.02 30.99
C LEU A 609 -17.37 -0.34 29.75
N LEU A 610 -16.58 0.55 29.18
CA LEU A 610 -16.81 1.16 27.88
C LEU A 610 -15.88 0.52 26.86
N GLU A 611 -16.41 0.12 25.70
CA GLU A 611 -15.64 -0.35 24.56
C GLU A 611 -15.50 0.77 23.51
N PRO A 612 -14.36 0.86 22.81
CA PRO A 612 -14.21 1.79 21.72
C PRO A 612 -15.00 1.33 20.51
N ILE A 613 -15.74 2.27 19.93
CA ILE A 613 -16.45 2.11 18.65
C ILE A 613 -15.65 2.83 17.59
N VAL A 614 -15.50 2.18 16.45
CA VAL A 614 -14.87 2.76 15.27
C VAL A 614 -15.91 3.02 14.19
N SER A 615 -15.75 4.12 13.47
CA SER A 615 -16.47 4.41 12.23
C SER A 615 -15.72 3.76 11.07
N MET A 616 -16.37 2.88 10.35
CA MET A 616 -15.82 2.16 9.20
C MET A 616 -16.44 2.66 7.91
N LYS A 617 -15.62 2.79 6.86
CA LYS A 617 -16.05 2.95 5.47
C LYS A 617 -15.57 1.75 4.69
N ILE A 618 -16.50 1.04 4.07
CA ILE A 618 -16.25 -0.20 3.34
C ILE A 618 -16.71 0.00 1.91
N THR A 619 -15.83 -0.15 0.94
CA THR A 619 -16.13 -0.05 -0.49
C THR A 619 -16.13 -1.45 -1.08
N VAL A 620 -17.24 -1.86 -1.69
CA VAL A 620 -17.41 -3.18 -2.32
C VAL A 620 -18.24 -3.07 -3.59
N ASP A 621 -18.08 -4.04 -4.50
CA ASP A 621 -19.00 -4.18 -5.64
C ASP A 621 -20.44 -4.38 -5.12
N ASP A 622 -21.40 -3.81 -5.82
CA ASP A 622 -22.83 -3.83 -5.42
C ASP A 622 -23.36 -5.24 -5.12
N ARG A 623 -22.86 -6.25 -5.84
CA ARG A 623 -23.21 -7.68 -5.65
C ARG A 623 -22.87 -8.24 -4.27
N TYR A 624 -21.89 -7.66 -3.57
CA TYR A 624 -21.44 -8.13 -2.24
C TYR A 624 -22.08 -7.36 -1.08
N THR A 625 -22.83 -6.31 -1.35
CA THR A 625 -23.45 -5.45 -0.32
C THR A 625 -24.23 -6.23 0.74
N GLY A 626 -25.03 -7.22 0.30
CA GLY A 626 -25.81 -8.05 1.19
C GLY A 626 -24.98 -8.92 2.14
N ASP A 627 -23.91 -9.52 1.62
CA ASP A 627 -23.00 -10.37 2.41
C ASP A 627 -22.24 -9.54 3.45
N ILE A 628 -21.79 -8.34 3.07
CA ILE A 628 -21.11 -7.40 3.98
C ILE A 628 -22.04 -6.94 5.10
N MET A 629 -23.29 -6.60 4.79
CA MET A 629 -24.27 -6.25 5.82
C MET A 629 -24.52 -7.41 6.79
N GLY A 630 -24.60 -8.63 6.28
CA GLY A 630 -24.73 -9.83 7.09
C GLY A 630 -23.55 -10.06 8.03
N ASP A 631 -22.32 -9.82 7.56
CA ASP A 631 -21.10 -9.94 8.36
C ASP A 631 -21.00 -8.81 9.42
N LEU A 632 -21.29 -7.57 9.05
CA LEU A 632 -21.31 -6.45 9.99
C LEU A 632 -22.29 -6.67 11.14
N ASN A 633 -23.49 -7.21 10.86
CA ASN A 633 -24.45 -7.56 11.90
C ASN A 633 -23.90 -8.64 12.85
N LYS A 634 -23.19 -9.66 12.35
CA LYS A 634 -22.53 -10.67 13.20
C LYS A 634 -21.45 -10.06 14.09
N ARG A 635 -20.81 -8.99 13.62
CA ARG A 635 -19.76 -8.22 14.33
C ARG A 635 -20.33 -7.10 15.21
N ARG A 636 -21.61 -7.14 15.51
CA ARG A 636 -22.30 -6.10 16.31
C ARG A 636 -22.19 -4.71 15.65
N GLY A 637 -21.94 -4.65 14.35
CA GLY A 637 -21.85 -3.42 13.58
C GLY A 637 -23.23 -2.81 13.33
N ARG A 638 -23.29 -1.49 13.38
CA ARG A 638 -24.47 -0.70 13.06
C ARG A 638 -24.24 0.04 11.77
N VAL A 639 -24.91 -0.36 10.70
CA VAL A 639 -24.86 0.32 9.41
C VAL A 639 -25.57 1.67 9.53
N LEU A 640 -24.87 2.73 9.15
CA LEU A 640 -25.34 4.13 9.19
C LEU A 640 -25.85 4.61 7.83
N GLY A 641 -25.22 4.15 6.76
CA GLY A 641 -25.56 4.56 5.41
C GLY A 641 -24.96 3.64 4.35
N MET A 642 -25.51 3.71 3.15
CA MET A 642 -25.02 3.04 1.95
C MET A 642 -25.13 4.02 0.79
N ASN A 643 -24.01 4.33 0.17
CA ASN A 643 -23.92 5.30 -0.91
C ASN A 643 -23.34 4.60 -2.14
N PRO A 644 -24.14 4.28 -3.17
CA PRO A 644 -23.62 3.73 -4.41
C PRO A 644 -22.76 4.77 -5.12
N ASP A 645 -21.63 4.35 -5.68
CA ASP A 645 -20.84 5.17 -6.56
C ASP A 645 -21.25 4.96 -8.03
N HIS A 646 -20.81 5.87 -8.92
CA HIS A 646 -21.14 5.78 -10.34
C HIS A 646 -20.41 4.68 -11.10
N LYS A 647 -19.58 3.87 -10.39
CA LYS A 647 -18.73 2.82 -10.98
C LYS A 647 -19.19 1.40 -10.63
N GLY A 648 -20.38 1.25 -10.04
CA GLY A 648 -20.93 -0.06 -9.63
C GLY A 648 -20.40 -0.55 -8.30
N HIS A 649 -19.92 0.35 -7.44
CA HIS A 649 -19.55 0.05 -6.06
C HIS A 649 -20.50 0.74 -5.08
N THR A 650 -20.66 0.12 -3.91
CA THR A 650 -21.37 0.71 -2.79
C THR A 650 -20.38 1.01 -1.65
N ILE A 651 -20.43 2.22 -1.12
CA ILE A 651 -19.73 2.64 0.06
C ILE A 651 -20.66 2.44 1.26
N ILE A 652 -20.31 1.51 2.14
CA ILE A 652 -21.07 1.20 3.36
C ILE A 652 -20.39 1.91 4.53
N GLU A 653 -21.13 2.76 5.24
CA GLU A 653 -20.68 3.41 6.46
C GLU A 653 -21.29 2.68 7.67
N ALA A 654 -20.46 2.29 8.64
CA ALA A 654 -20.92 1.54 9.80
C ALA A 654 -20.10 1.86 11.05
N ASP A 655 -20.76 1.87 12.20
CA ASP A 655 -20.14 1.88 13.51
C ASP A 655 -19.94 0.43 13.98
N VAL A 656 -18.72 0.06 14.34
CA VAL A 656 -18.38 -1.31 14.75
C VAL A 656 -17.51 -1.26 16.02
N PRO A 657 -17.72 -2.13 17.01
CA PRO A 657 -16.80 -2.25 18.12
C PRO A 657 -15.39 -2.64 17.66
N GLU A 658 -14.36 -1.96 18.13
CA GLU A 658 -12.96 -2.22 17.75
C GLU A 658 -12.55 -3.69 18.01
N LEU A 659 -13.14 -4.32 19.01
CA LEU A 659 -12.93 -5.73 19.32
C LEU A 659 -13.27 -6.67 18.15
N GLU A 660 -14.24 -6.29 17.32
CA GLU A 660 -14.81 -7.11 16.23
C GLU A 660 -14.11 -6.87 14.88
N ILE A 661 -13.29 -5.84 14.75
CA ILE A 661 -12.59 -5.57 13.48
C ILE A 661 -11.32 -6.40 13.30
N TYR A 662 -10.86 -7.09 14.35
CA TYR A 662 -9.70 -7.96 14.23
C TYR A 662 -9.94 -9.06 13.19
N GLY A 663 -9.03 -9.14 12.19
CA GLY A 663 -9.15 -10.08 11.08
C GLY A 663 -10.25 -9.72 10.05
N TYR A 664 -10.88 -8.55 10.17
CA TYR A 664 -11.92 -8.12 9.22
C TYR A 664 -11.39 -8.03 7.79
N GLY A 665 -10.17 -7.50 7.58
CA GLY A 665 -9.58 -7.42 6.24
C GLY A 665 -9.44 -8.75 5.53
N THR A 666 -9.08 -9.81 6.26
CA THR A 666 -9.02 -11.18 5.71
C THR A 666 -10.42 -11.70 5.36
N THR A 667 -11.40 -11.45 6.23
CA THR A 667 -12.79 -11.83 5.98
C THR A 667 -13.38 -11.08 4.78
N LEU A 668 -13.19 -9.77 4.71
CA LEU A 668 -13.65 -8.92 3.61
C LEU A 668 -13.10 -9.42 2.26
N ARG A 669 -11.78 -9.67 2.19
CA ARG A 669 -11.14 -10.21 0.98
C ARG A 669 -11.68 -11.57 0.58
N SER A 670 -11.93 -12.45 1.56
CA SER A 670 -12.51 -13.76 1.30
C SER A 670 -13.93 -13.67 0.72
N MET A 671 -14.75 -12.75 1.23
CA MET A 671 -16.14 -12.57 0.77
C MET A 671 -16.22 -11.90 -0.59
N THR A 672 -15.28 -10.98 -0.90
CA THR A 672 -15.31 -10.17 -2.11
C THR A 672 -14.33 -10.63 -3.18
N GLY A 673 -13.65 -11.77 -2.99
CA GLY A 673 -12.56 -12.21 -3.87
C GLY A 673 -11.38 -11.23 -3.92
N GLY A 674 -11.27 -10.34 -2.93
CA GLY A 674 -10.21 -9.32 -2.83
C GLY A 674 -10.57 -7.96 -3.44
N SER A 675 -11.81 -7.76 -3.97
CA SER A 675 -12.24 -6.46 -4.53
C SER A 675 -12.54 -5.45 -3.42
N GLY A 676 -13.05 -5.90 -2.26
CA GLY A 676 -13.43 -5.03 -1.15
C GLY A 676 -12.25 -4.33 -0.49
N ASP A 677 -12.45 -3.08 -0.13
CA ASP A 677 -11.52 -2.26 0.63
C ASP A 677 -12.21 -1.59 1.81
N PHE A 678 -11.46 -1.26 2.87
CA PHE A 678 -12.03 -0.57 4.01
C PHE A 678 -11.02 0.30 4.72
N SER A 679 -11.55 1.32 5.38
CA SER A 679 -10.82 2.16 6.33
C SER A 679 -11.65 2.31 7.60
N TYR A 680 -11.00 2.65 8.71
CA TYR A 680 -11.69 2.92 9.97
C TYR A 680 -10.94 3.98 10.79
N GLU A 681 -11.72 4.66 11.63
CA GLU A 681 -11.19 5.63 12.60
C GLU A 681 -11.95 5.52 13.92
N PHE A 682 -11.30 5.90 15.02
CA PHE A 682 -11.97 5.94 16.31
C PHE A 682 -13.12 6.95 16.28
N ALA A 683 -14.31 6.52 16.71
CA ALA A 683 -15.49 7.39 16.76
C ALA A 683 -15.80 7.83 18.20
N ARG A 684 -15.99 6.88 19.12
CA ARG A 684 -16.41 7.18 20.51
C ARG A 684 -16.30 5.95 21.41
N TYR A 685 -16.56 6.13 22.68
CA TYR A 685 -16.75 5.05 23.62
C TYR A 685 -18.24 4.79 23.86
N GLU A 686 -18.64 3.51 23.91
CA GLU A 686 -19.99 3.07 24.28
C GLU A 686 -19.91 1.98 25.35
N GLN A 687 -21.00 1.81 26.13
CA GLN A 687 -21.04 0.75 27.14
C GLN A 687 -20.98 -0.63 26.48
N ALA A 688 -20.01 -1.44 26.87
CA ALA A 688 -19.89 -2.82 26.39
C ALA A 688 -21.06 -3.69 26.87
N PRO A 689 -21.49 -4.68 26.08
CA PRO A 689 -22.48 -5.69 26.50
C PRO A 689 -22.03 -6.45 27.75
N SER A 690 -22.97 -6.93 28.54
CA SER A 690 -22.69 -7.57 29.83
C SER A 690 -21.81 -8.81 29.76
N ASP A 691 -21.93 -9.59 28.69
CA ASP A 691 -21.10 -10.78 28.44
C ASP A 691 -19.65 -10.41 28.11
N ILE A 692 -19.44 -9.33 27.35
CA ILE A 692 -18.09 -8.79 27.06
C ILE A 692 -17.47 -8.22 28.34
N GLN A 693 -18.24 -7.43 29.10
CA GLN A 693 -17.77 -6.91 30.39
C GLN A 693 -17.33 -8.04 31.32
N ALA A 694 -18.15 -9.09 31.49
CA ALA A 694 -17.84 -10.21 32.36
C ALA A 694 -16.54 -10.92 31.98
N LYS A 695 -16.37 -11.23 30.69
CA LYS A 695 -15.15 -11.85 30.16
C LYS A 695 -13.89 -10.98 30.40
N GLU A 696 -14.02 -9.67 30.18
CA GLU A 696 -12.88 -8.77 30.29
C GLU A 696 -12.49 -8.52 31.76
N ILE A 697 -13.47 -8.43 32.66
CA ILE A 697 -13.24 -8.33 34.12
C ILE A 697 -12.54 -9.59 34.63
N GLU A 698 -13.02 -10.79 34.27
CA GLU A 698 -12.41 -12.07 34.65
C GLU A 698 -10.96 -12.18 34.13
N ALA A 699 -10.73 -11.84 32.87
CA ALA A 699 -9.41 -11.90 32.27
C ALA A 699 -8.38 -10.95 32.93
N ARG A 700 -8.85 -9.93 33.66
CA ARG A 700 -8.00 -8.93 34.31
C ARG A 700 -8.04 -8.96 35.84
N ALA A 701 -8.75 -9.88 36.45
CA ALA A 701 -8.87 -9.98 37.90
C ALA A 701 -7.52 -9.96 38.63
N SER A 702 -6.51 -10.70 38.12
CA SER A 702 -5.14 -10.71 38.71
C SER A 702 -4.41 -9.37 38.62
N LYS A 703 -4.84 -8.44 37.77
CA LYS A 703 -4.26 -7.09 37.68
C LYS A 703 -4.92 -6.12 38.65
N VAL A 704 -6.17 -6.34 38.97
CA VAL A 704 -6.89 -5.59 39.99
C VAL A 704 -6.32 -5.92 41.37
N GLU A 705 -6.12 -7.23 41.69
CA GLU A 705 -5.47 -7.68 42.94
C GLU A 705 -4.12 -7.06 43.15
N LYS A 706 -3.23 -7.04 42.12
CA LYS A 706 -1.92 -6.37 42.22
C LYS A 706 -1.97 -4.85 42.29
N ALA A 707 -3.09 -4.22 42.05
CA ALA A 707 -3.30 -2.77 42.23
C ALA A 707 -3.88 -2.46 43.60
N GLU A 708 -4.29 -3.48 44.38
CA GLU A 708 -4.73 -3.37 45.75
C GLU A 708 -3.60 -3.54 46.76
N GLU A 709 -2.53 -4.29 46.41
CA GLU A 709 -1.28 -4.36 47.18
C GLU A 709 -0.41 -3.11 46.99
#